data_273067c6dcbe69384a4967a069caea6d
#
_entry.id   273067c6dcbe69384a4967a069caea6d
#
_cell.length_a   1.000
_cell.length_b   1.000
_cell.length_c   1.000
_cell.angle_alpha   90.00
_cell.angle_beta   90.00
_cell.angle_gamma   90.00
#
_symmetry.space_group_name_H-M   'P 1'
#
loop_
_entity.id
_entity.type
_entity.pdbx_description
1 polymer ?
#
loop_
_entity_poly.entity_id
_entity_poly.type
_entity_poly.pdbx_seq_one_letter_code
_entity_poly.pdbx_strand_id
1 'polypeptide(L)'
;MDYKGVTLDPFQEQAIGVINDQESLIVAAPTGAGKTLVAEYAIEKCMKEGVRALYTAPIKALSNQKFRDFTLLYGDRVGIKTGDVTINPDAQIILMTTEIFRNTIFESPEAFHDVRYVVFDEIHYLDDIERGTVWEESIIFAPEHIRILALSATVPNLDQIAHWVRSIRPTPRLHVIVEENRPVPLHHQLFVPGLGLKSLADLKKHELHDVRQYFQRIDPHMNPNRWRTWLVDHLAEAKRLPALWFAFNRRECEEFASLVHRPLVTSEERSRILGTYDELLVKFDIPPDSTTDHLRRLLEKGAAYHHAGLLPTLKEVVERVFTTGLLKLLFATETFAVGVNMPARTVVFNSINKFDGKRMGPIKSREHHQMSGRAGRRGIDEVGYVYSVVEWPHSRAADIERVIQGAIEPIRSQFNLSYATLLTLWERLGNKIYTAAEKSFANFIAQKSGQRDFRSKLGQIKRKLAVLRSMNYIRDDKLTVKGKFAKQIQGYELQVTELLFRGVLNTLSEEELCMVFHAIVYEAKKADWARRIDHGRFKWIRKSCWDASDAIQRVEAAQDLEDRVKSMEFKLASAVTAWAKGSTWADLEAHTGASDGDLVRFFRLALQLLRNTMYALEKHDPLRDALHGAARRLNRDVVDAERQLRLGTQDLTIVEGPQAPVSGAEPSAPPALPGEE
;
A
#
# COMPACT_ATOMS: atom_id res chain seq x y z
N MET A 1 5.99 28.60 -16.31
CA MET A 1 5.63 29.13 -14.97
C MET A 1 6.57 28.55 -13.94
N ASP A 2 7.05 29.34 -12.97
CA ASP A 2 7.88 28.81 -11.88
C ASP A 2 7.03 28.67 -10.62
N TYR A 3 7.18 27.53 -9.93
CA TYR A 3 6.52 27.23 -8.69
C TYR A 3 7.48 26.53 -7.73
N LYS A 4 7.67 27.08 -6.52
CA LYS A 4 8.65 26.58 -5.51
C LYS A 4 10.08 26.46 -6.06
N GLY A 5 10.52 27.37 -6.94
CA GLY A 5 11.84 27.32 -7.56
C GLY A 5 12.04 26.23 -8.62
N VAL A 6 10.95 25.58 -9.06
CA VAL A 6 10.96 24.60 -10.14
C VAL A 6 10.19 25.11 -11.32
N THR A 7 10.79 25.05 -12.51
CA THR A 7 10.08 25.32 -13.77
C THR A 7 9.10 24.19 -14.05
N LEU A 8 7.82 24.52 -14.21
CA LEU A 8 6.75 23.56 -14.41
C LEU A 8 6.79 22.93 -15.80
N ASP A 9 6.49 21.63 -15.86
CA ASP A 9 6.22 20.97 -17.13
C ASP A 9 4.85 21.42 -17.70
N PRO A 10 4.63 21.36 -19.03
CA PRO A 10 3.39 21.83 -19.66
C PRO A 10 2.11 21.20 -19.05
N PHE A 11 2.13 19.90 -18.72
CA PHE A 11 0.99 19.23 -18.10
C PHE A 11 0.70 19.77 -16.68
N GLN A 12 1.73 20.18 -15.94
CA GLN A 12 1.58 20.77 -14.60
C GLN A 12 0.97 22.17 -14.71
N GLU A 13 1.41 22.98 -15.68
CA GLU A 13 0.82 24.32 -15.94
C GLU A 13 -0.66 24.21 -16.32
N GLN A 14 -1.02 23.27 -17.19
CA GLN A 14 -2.41 22.98 -17.55
C GLN A 14 -3.24 22.57 -16.31
N ALA A 15 -2.70 21.69 -15.48
CA ALA A 15 -3.37 21.24 -14.26
C ALA A 15 -3.61 22.39 -13.26
N ILE A 16 -2.64 23.27 -13.10
CA ILE A 16 -2.74 24.46 -12.27
C ILE A 16 -3.82 25.42 -12.81
N GLY A 17 -3.91 25.57 -14.13
CA GLY A 17 -4.99 26.34 -14.76
C GLY A 17 -6.38 25.81 -14.35
N VAL A 18 -6.60 24.51 -14.49
CA VAL A 18 -7.88 23.86 -14.09
C VAL A 18 -8.17 24.05 -12.59
N ILE A 19 -7.15 23.93 -11.73
CA ILE A 19 -7.30 24.16 -10.28
C ILE A 19 -7.67 25.61 -10.02
N ASN A 20 -7.12 26.58 -10.78
CA ASN A 20 -7.47 27.99 -10.64
C ASN A 20 -8.92 28.28 -11.03
N ASP A 21 -9.46 27.56 -12.00
CA ASP A 21 -10.86 27.63 -12.42
C ASP A 21 -11.80 26.87 -11.44
N GLN A 22 -11.26 26.29 -10.39
CA GLN A 22 -12.00 25.51 -9.39
C GLN A 22 -12.76 24.29 -9.99
N GLU A 23 -12.20 23.66 -10.97
CA GLU A 23 -12.75 22.50 -11.66
C GLU A 23 -12.12 21.18 -11.14
N SER A 24 -12.73 20.06 -11.45
CA SER A 24 -12.17 18.72 -11.16
C SER A 24 -11.21 18.28 -12.24
N LEU A 25 -10.21 17.45 -11.89
CA LEU A 25 -9.26 16.94 -12.88
C LEU A 25 -8.74 15.55 -12.55
N ILE A 26 -8.38 14.83 -13.59
CA ILE A 26 -7.56 13.61 -13.55
C ILE A 26 -6.24 13.92 -14.21
N VAL A 27 -5.13 13.70 -13.50
CA VAL A 27 -3.77 13.83 -14.04
C VAL A 27 -3.16 12.45 -14.13
N ALA A 28 -2.90 11.99 -15.35
CA ALA A 28 -2.21 10.74 -15.63
C ALA A 28 -0.82 11.03 -16.17
N ALA A 29 0.20 10.57 -15.49
CA ALA A 29 1.59 10.75 -15.89
C ALA A 29 2.47 9.61 -15.37
N PRO A 30 3.60 9.31 -16.02
CA PRO A 30 4.53 8.29 -15.54
C PRO A 30 5.00 8.53 -14.10
N THR A 31 5.46 7.46 -13.45
CA THR A 31 6.10 7.59 -12.13
C THR A 31 7.34 8.47 -12.23
N GLY A 32 7.50 9.42 -11.32
CA GLY A 32 8.61 10.38 -11.32
C GLY A 32 8.40 11.63 -12.17
N ALA A 33 7.26 11.78 -12.87
CA ALA A 33 6.93 12.99 -13.64
C ALA A 33 6.57 14.23 -12.79
N GLY A 34 6.39 14.08 -11.45
CA GLY A 34 6.08 15.21 -10.58
C GLY A 34 4.59 15.50 -10.38
N LYS A 35 3.73 14.47 -10.46
CA LYS A 35 2.27 14.59 -10.18
C LYS A 35 1.96 15.20 -8.81
N THR A 36 2.77 14.90 -7.79
CA THR A 36 2.58 15.39 -6.43
C THR A 36 2.57 16.92 -6.36
N LEU A 37 3.35 17.59 -7.19
CA LEU A 37 3.43 19.06 -7.24
C LEU A 37 2.08 19.70 -7.60
N VAL A 38 1.29 19.05 -8.46
CA VAL A 38 -0.08 19.49 -8.78
C VAL A 38 -0.98 19.40 -7.54
N ALA A 39 -0.85 18.33 -6.76
CA ALA A 39 -1.61 18.20 -5.51
C ALA A 39 -1.18 19.23 -4.48
N GLU A 40 0.12 19.49 -4.34
CA GLU A 40 0.65 20.52 -3.44
C GLU A 40 0.10 21.90 -3.80
N TYR A 41 0.02 22.22 -5.09
CA TYR A 41 -0.57 23.48 -5.54
C TYR A 41 -2.06 23.61 -5.14
N ALA A 42 -2.85 22.55 -5.34
CA ALA A 42 -4.26 22.54 -4.95
C ALA A 42 -4.43 22.73 -3.43
N ILE A 43 -3.58 22.06 -2.64
CA ILE A 43 -3.55 22.16 -1.18
C ILE A 43 -3.23 23.61 -0.76
N GLU A 44 -2.16 24.20 -1.31
CA GLU A 44 -1.78 25.60 -0.97
C GLU A 44 -2.83 26.62 -1.37
N LYS A 45 -3.52 26.39 -2.49
CA LYS A 45 -4.64 27.22 -2.89
C LYS A 45 -5.78 27.14 -1.87
N CYS A 46 -6.16 25.93 -1.44
CA CYS A 46 -7.17 25.75 -0.39
C CYS A 46 -6.77 26.47 0.90
N MET A 47 -5.50 26.36 1.30
CA MET A 47 -4.99 27.04 2.49
C MET A 47 -5.09 28.57 2.39
N LYS A 48 -4.76 29.14 1.22
CA LYS A 48 -4.88 30.59 0.97
C LYS A 48 -6.34 31.07 0.97
N GLU A 49 -7.26 30.22 0.54
CA GLU A 49 -8.71 30.50 0.52
C GLU A 49 -9.40 30.20 1.87
N GLY A 50 -8.67 29.71 2.89
CA GLY A 50 -9.22 29.40 4.21
C GLY A 50 -10.15 28.17 4.24
N VAL A 51 -10.06 27.28 3.23
CA VAL A 51 -10.85 26.05 3.12
C VAL A 51 -9.96 24.82 3.29
N ARG A 52 -10.57 23.66 3.58
CA ARG A 52 -9.81 22.42 3.76
C ARG A 52 -9.55 21.69 2.44
N ALA A 53 -8.41 20.96 2.43
CA ALA A 53 -8.05 19.99 1.42
C ALA A 53 -7.86 18.61 2.06
N LEU A 54 -8.34 17.57 1.38
CA LEU A 54 -8.11 16.19 1.80
C LEU A 54 -7.14 15.51 0.83
N TYR A 55 -6.22 14.72 1.37
CA TYR A 55 -5.32 13.89 0.58
C TYR A 55 -5.55 12.43 0.94
N THR A 56 -6.05 11.65 -0.01
CA THR A 56 -6.31 10.23 0.21
C THR A 56 -5.26 9.37 -0.50
N ALA A 57 -4.77 8.34 0.18
CA ALA A 57 -3.80 7.41 -0.35
C ALA A 57 -4.27 5.95 -0.15
N PRO A 58 -3.84 5.03 -1.05
CA PRO A 58 -4.33 3.65 -1.03
C PRO A 58 -3.83 2.83 0.16
N ILE A 59 -2.71 3.21 0.76
CA ILE A 59 -2.10 2.46 1.86
C ILE A 59 -1.59 3.38 2.96
N LYS A 60 -1.61 2.88 4.20
CA LYS A 60 -1.17 3.62 5.40
C LYS A 60 0.28 4.10 5.30
N ALA A 61 1.18 3.29 4.75
CA ALA A 61 2.59 3.66 4.59
C ALA A 61 2.76 4.94 3.76
N LEU A 62 2.05 5.05 2.64
CA LEU A 62 2.06 6.26 1.80
C LEU A 62 1.44 7.46 2.52
N SER A 63 0.33 7.25 3.25
CA SER A 63 -0.27 8.30 4.08
C SER A 63 0.71 8.82 5.14
N ASN A 64 1.43 7.92 5.81
CA ASN A 64 2.41 8.28 6.83
C ASN A 64 3.62 9.02 6.23
N GLN A 65 4.13 8.58 5.06
CA GLN A 65 5.19 9.29 4.36
C GLN A 65 4.74 10.69 3.96
N LYS A 66 3.58 10.82 3.33
CA LYS A 66 3.04 12.11 2.92
C LYS A 66 2.73 13.01 4.11
N PHE A 67 2.31 12.44 5.25
CA PHE A 67 2.13 13.20 6.48
C PHE A 67 3.44 13.84 6.94
N ARG A 68 4.53 13.10 6.94
CA ARG A 68 5.87 13.63 7.27
C ARG A 68 6.29 14.72 6.28
N ASP A 69 6.18 14.44 4.98
CA ASP A 69 6.57 15.39 3.93
C ASP A 69 5.79 16.71 4.05
N PHE A 70 4.47 16.63 4.26
CA PHE A 70 3.63 17.80 4.38
C PHE A 70 3.77 18.53 5.73
N THR A 71 4.04 17.80 6.81
CA THR A 71 4.33 18.42 8.11
C THR A 71 5.61 19.27 8.05
N LEU A 72 6.64 18.80 7.31
CA LEU A 72 7.84 19.61 7.05
C LEU A 72 7.54 20.90 6.28
N LEU A 73 6.60 20.85 5.32
CA LEU A 73 6.27 22.00 4.47
C LEU A 73 5.27 22.95 5.13
N TYR A 74 4.30 22.45 5.88
CA TYR A 74 3.13 23.20 6.32
C TYR A 74 2.90 23.22 7.84
N GLY A 75 3.75 22.52 8.61
CA GLY A 75 3.72 22.52 10.08
C GLY A 75 2.40 22.00 10.66
N ASP A 76 1.90 22.71 11.66
CA ASP A 76 0.68 22.34 12.41
C ASP A 76 -0.62 22.40 11.59
N ARG A 77 -0.56 22.86 10.35
CA ARG A 77 -1.73 22.87 9.45
C ARG A 77 -2.02 21.52 8.84
N VAL A 78 -1.24 20.49 9.16
CA VAL A 78 -1.37 19.13 8.65
C VAL A 78 -1.90 18.19 9.73
N GLY A 79 -2.88 17.39 9.37
CA GLY A 79 -3.40 16.30 10.19
C GLY A 79 -3.39 14.98 9.43
N ILE A 80 -3.51 13.90 10.18
CA ILE A 80 -3.66 12.55 9.62
C ILE A 80 -4.76 11.78 10.35
N LYS A 81 -5.58 11.06 9.57
CA LYS A 81 -6.62 10.17 10.08
C LYS A 81 -6.58 8.84 9.32
N THR A 82 -6.10 7.81 9.98
CA THR A 82 -6.07 6.43 9.46
C THR A 82 -6.81 5.51 10.43
N GLY A 83 -6.90 4.20 10.13
CA GLY A 83 -7.59 3.27 11.03
C GLY A 83 -6.92 3.10 12.40
N ASP A 84 -5.62 3.43 12.51
CA ASP A 84 -4.81 3.23 13.72
C ASP A 84 -4.21 4.52 14.28
N VAL A 85 -4.24 5.62 13.54
CA VAL A 85 -3.66 6.91 13.95
C VAL A 85 -4.62 8.05 13.67
N THR A 86 -4.73 8.98 14.62
CA THR A 86 -5.43 10.25 14.46
C THR A 86 -4.62 11.35 15.13
N ILE A 87 -4.06 12.25 14.33
CA ILE A 87 -3.29 13.42 14.79
C ILE A 87 -3.87 14.64 14.10
N ASN A 88 -4.22 15.69 14.87
CA ASN A 88 -4.74 16.95 14.39
C ASN A 88 -5.90 16.79 13.36
N PRO A 89 -7.03 16.17 13.75
CA PRO A 89 -8.10 15.80 12.82
C PRO A 89 -8.86 16.99 12.21
N ASP A 90 -8.70 18.19 12.79
CA ASP A 90 -9.36 19.43 12.36
C ASP A 90 -8.43 20.35 11.54
N ALA A 91 -7.25 19.86 11.15
CA ALA A 91 -6.28 20.60 10.36
C ALA A 91 -6.84 21.00 8.98
N GLN A 92 -6.27 22.05 8.38
CA GLN A 92 -6.64 22.49 7.02
C GLN A 92 -6.29 21.44 5.96
N ILE A 93 -5.21 20.70 6.17
CA ILE A 93 -4.77 19.60 5.28
C ILE A 93 -4.92 18.32 6.07
N ILE A 94 -5.80 17.42 5.64
CA ILE A 94 -5.97 16.12 6.30
C ILE A 94 -5.59 15.00 5.35
N LEU A 95 -4.60 14.24 5.76
CA LEU A 95 -4.25 13.00 5.08
C LEU A 95 -5.09 11.86 5.66
N MET A 96 -5.62 11.01 4.79
CA MET A 96 -6.39 9.85 5.23
C MET A 96 -6.28 8.71 4.23
N THR A 97 -6.59 7.50 4.68
CA THR A 97 -6.79 6.42 3.74
C THR A 97 -8.14 6.57 3.04
N THR A 98 -8.27 6.03 1.83
CA THR A 98 -9.51 6.13 1.06
C THR A 98 -10.69 5.47 1.79
N GLU A 99 -10.41 4.42 2.60
CA GLU A 99 -11.41 3.77 3.45
C GLU A 99 -11.98 4.72 4.51
N ILE A 100 -11.13 5.53 5.15
CA ILE A 100 -11.58 6.51 6.16
C ILE A 100 -12.40 7.62 5.49
N PHE A 101 -11.97 8.11 4.33
CA PHE A 101 -12.75 9.08 3.57
C PHE A 101 -14.14 8.53 3.23
N ARG A 102 -14.21 7.32 2.66
CA ARG A 102 -15.47 6.66 2.33
C ARG A 102 -16.38 6.48 3.56
N ASN A 103 -15.81 6.01 4.69
CA ASN A 103 -16.56 5.79 5.92
C ASN A 103 -17.15 7.10 6.44
N THR A 104 -16.34 8.18 6.45
CA THR A 104 -16.79 9.50 6.90
C THR A 104 -17.91 10.04 6.00
N ILE A 105 -17.88 9.84 4.66
CA ILE A 105 -18.99 10.18 3.77
C ILE A 105 -20.29 9.50 4.20
N PHE A 106 -20.20 8.24 4.63
CA PHE A 106 -21.39 7.49 5.02
C PHE A 106 -21.89 7.81 6.43
N GLU A 107 -21.00 8.12 7.35
CA GLU A 107 -21.32 8.36 8.77
C GLU A 107 -21.70 9.84 9.02
N SER A 108 -20.89 10.75 8.52
CA SER A 108 -20.95 12.18 8.81
C SER A 108 -20.54 13.01 7.59
N PRO A 109 -21.32 13.05 6.50
CA PRO A 109 -20.98 13.79 5.29
C PRO A 109 -20.83 15.30 5.54
N GLU A 110 -21.48 15.84 6.58
CA GLU A 110 -21.36 17.22 7.05
C GLU A 110 -19.95 17.56 7.53
N ALA A 111 -19.15 16.58 7.93
CA ALA A 111 -17.75 16.79 8.31
C ALA A 111 -16.89 17.35 7.16
N PHE A 112 -17.41 17.31 5.94
CA PHE A 112 -16.73 17.79 4.75
C PHE A 112 -17.33 19.08 4.15
N HIS A 113 -18.16 19.80 4.91
CA HIS A 113 -18.86 20.99 4.42
C HIS A 113 -17.91 22.10 3.91
N ASP A 114 -16.72 22.22 4.49
CA ASP A 114 -15.69 23.21 4.17
C ASP A 114 -14.53 22.64 3.32
N VAL A 115 -14.64 21.39 2.86
CA VAL A 115 -13.64 20.77 2.00
C VAL A 115 -13.84 21.21 0.55
N ARG A 116 -12.79 21.79 -0.05
CA ARG A 116 -12.80 22.21 -1.46
C ARG A 116 -12.32 21.13 -2.41
N TYR A 117 -11.17 20.53 -2.13
CA TYR A 117 -10.56 19.49 -2.94
C TYR A 117 -10.35 18.21 -2.14
N VAL A 118 -10.62 17.09 -2.78
CA VAL A 118 -10.11 15.77 -2.39
C VAL A 118 -9.11 15.29 -3.42
N VAL A 119 -7.89 15.03 -3.00
CA VAL A 119 -6.86 14.39 -3.82
C VAL A 119 -6.99 12.88 -3.68
N PHE A 120 -7.27 12.20 -4.78
CA PHE A 120 -7.19 10.75 -4.88
C PHE A 120 -5.85 10.36 -5.48
N ASP A 121 -4.88 10.02 -4.64
CA ASP A 121 -3.58 9.56 -5.12
C ASP A 121 -3.68 8.09 -5.55
N GLU A 122 -3.04 7.75 -6.65
CA GLU A 122 -3.01 6.41 -7.23
C GLU A 122 -4.42 5.85 -7.59
N ILE A 123 -5.25 6.63 -8.30
CA ILE A 123 -6.63 6.22 -8.66
C ILE A 123 -6.70 4.87 -9.42
N HIS A 124 -5.60 4.40 -9.99
CA HIS A 124 -5.55 3.09 -10.65
C HIS A 124 -5.76 1.90 -9.69
N TYR A 125 -5.78 2.13 -8.37
CA TYR A 125 -6.24 1.18 -7.36
C TYR A 125 -7.74 0.82 -7.46
N LEU A 126 -8.50 1.47 -8.31
CA LEU A 126 -9.84 0.99 -8.71
C LEU A 126 -9.86 -0.48 -9.15
N ASP A 127 -8.72 -1.00 -9.67
CA ASP A 127 -8.55 -2.40 -10.08
C ASP A 127 -8.08 -3.34 -8.94
N ASP A 128 -7.83 -2.82 -7.76
CA ASP A 128 -7.41 -3.62 -6.62
C ASP A 128 -8.57 -4.50 -6.11
N ILE A 129 -8.32 -5.81 -6.01
CA ILE A 129 -9.36 -6.80 -5.67
C ILE A 129 -9.94 -6.55 -4.27
N GLU A 130 -9.10 -6.12 -3.32
CA GLU A 130 -9.52 -5.91 -1.94
C GLU A 130 -10.10 -4.50 -1.70
N ARG A 131 -9.59 -3.49 -2.41
CA ARG A 131 -9.83 -2.06 -2.12
C ARG A 131 -10.55 -1.31 -3.23
N GLY A 132 -10.58 -1.80 -4.45
CA GLY A 132 -11.15 -1.07 -5.61
C GLY A 132 -12.57 -0.58 -5.39
N THR A 133 -13.40 -1.35 -4.69
CA THR A 133 -14.78 -0.94 -4.31
C THR A 133 -14.80 0.36 -3.52
N VAL A 134 -13.86 0.55 -2.59
CA VAL A 134 -13.79 1.75 -1.74
C VAL A 134 -13.55 3.01 -2.57
N TRP A 135 -12.76 2.92 -3.63
CA TRP A 135 -12.52 4.02 -4.56
C TRP A 135 -13.77 4.39 -5.34
N GLU A 136 -14.49 3.39 -5.86
CA GLU A 136 -15.74 3.64 -6.57
C GLU A 136 -16.77 4.28 -5.64
N GLU A 137 -16.97 3.72 -4.45
CA GLU A 137 -17.87 4.28 -3.43
C GLU A 137 -17.50 5.71 -3.07
N SER A 138 -16.21 5.99 -2.87
CA SER A 138 -15.72 7.34 -2.54
C SER A 138 -16.06 8.36 -3.63
N ILE A 139 -15.92 7.99 -4.89
CA ILE A 139 -16.22 8.87 -6.03
C ILE A 139 -17.73 9.04 -6.21
N ILE A 140 -18.51 7.95 -6.10
CA ILE A 140 -19.96 7.96 -6.29
C ILE A 140 -20.68 8.81 -5.22
N PHE A 141 -20.22 8.71 -3.96
CA PHE A 141 -20.91 9.30 -2.81
C PHE A 141 -20.24 10.56 -2.23
N ALA A 142 -19.09 10.97 -2.77
CA ALA A 142 -18.48 12.25 -2.34
C ALA A 142 -19.48 13.41 -2.48
N PRO A 143 -19.59 14.32 -1.51
CA PRO A 143 -20.46 15.50 -1.62
C PRO A 143 -20.25 16.26 -2.94
N GLU A 144 -21.32 16.78 -3.53
CA GLU A 144 -21.28 17.39 -4.87
C GLU A 144 -20.39 18.61 -4.96
N HIS A 145 -20.29 19.39 -3.87
CA HIS A 145 -19.45 20.58 -3.82
C HIS A 145 -17.94 20.30 -3.83
N ILE A 146 -17.51 19.06 -3.52
CA ILE A 146 -16.10 18.70 -3.47
C ILE A 146 -15.58 18.47 -4.90
N ARG A 147 -14.44 19.10 -5.23
CA ARG A 147 -13.70 18.89 -6.47
C ARG A 147 -12.81 17.67 -6.32
N ILE A 148 -12.74 16.86 -7.36
CA ILE A 148 -11.89 15.70 -7.41
C ILE A 148 -10.59 16.06 -8.13
N LEU A 149 -9.45 15.85 -7.47
CA LEU A 149 -8.12 15.82 -8.09
C LEU A 149 -7.60 14.38 -8.01
N ALA A 150 -7.67 13.64 -9.12
CA ALA A 150 -7.20 12.27 -9.16
C ALA A 150 -5.83 12.19 -9.82
N LEU A 151 -4.86 11.59 -9.13
CA LEU A 151 -3.52 11.32 -9.66
C LEU A 151 -3.42 9.85 -10.05
N SER A 152 -2.87 9.58 -11.22
CA SER A 152 -2.77 8.24 -11.78
C SER A 152 -1.41 7.99 -12.43
N ALA A 153 -0.98 6.73 -12.44
CA ALA A 153 -0.09 6.28 -13.51
C ALA A 153 -0.84 6.31 -14.86
N THR A 154 -0.12 6.24 -15.96
CA THR A 154 -0.73 6.11 -17.29
C THR A 154 -1.47 4.77 -17.39
N VAL A 155 -2.74 4.81 -17.79
CA VAL A 155 -3.60 3.64 -17.96
C VAL A 155 -4.38 3.72 -19.27
N PRO A 156 -4.57 2.61 -20.00
CA PRO A 156 -5.10 2.66 -21.37
C PRO A 156 -6.57 3.06 -21.47
N ASN A 157 -7.33 2.87 -20.39
CA ASN A 157 -8.77 3.18 -20.37
C ASN A 157 -9.12 4.39 -19.50
N LEU A 158 -8.20 5.36 -19.39
CA LEU A 158 -8.42 6.59 -18.63
C LEU A 158 -9.65 7.35 -19.10
N ASP A 159 -9.89 7.41 -20.41
CA ASP A 159 -11.07 8.05 -20.99
C ASP A 159 -12.36 7.40 -20.53
N GLN A 160 -12.39 6.07 -20.38
CA GLN A 160 -13.58 5.37 -19.87
C GLN A 160 -13.84 5.75 -18.42
N ILE A 161 -12.79 5.86 -17.59
CA ILE A 161 -12.90 6.30 -16.19
C ILE A 161 -13.41 7.74 -16.15
N ALA A 162 -12.84 8.63 -16.96
CA ALA A 162 -13.26 10.03 -17.01
C ALA A 162 -14.71 10.19 -17.46
N HIS A 163 -15.14 9.44 -18.49
CA HIS A 163 -16.54 9.44 -18.94
C HIS A 163 -17.48 8.89 -17.86
N TRP A 164 -17.07 7.84 -17.15
CA TRP A 164 -17.81 7.33 -16.01
C TRP A 164 -17.99 8.40 -14.93
N VAL A 165 -16.89 9.03 -14.49
CA VAL A 165 -16.95 10.08 -13.45
C VAL A 165 -17.85 11.23 -13.91
N ARG A 166 -17.73 11.70 -15.17
CA ARG A 166 -18.62 12.75 -15.73
C ARG A 166 -20.08 12.34 -15.74
N SER A 167 -20.38 11.06 -15.96
CA SER A 167 -21.78 10.57 -15.99
C SER A 167 -22.47 10.57 -14.63
N ILE A 168 -21.69 10.41 -13.55
CA ILE A 168 -22.19 10.40 -12.17
C ILE A 168 -22.00 11.73 -11.43
N ARG A 169 -21.07 12.57 -11.90
CA ARG A 169 -20.72 13.88 -11.33
C ARG A 169 -20.55 14.90 -12.48
N PRO A 170 -21.66 15.43 -13.02
CA PRO A 170 -21.58 16.36 -14.16
C PRO A 170 -21.00 17.73 -13.76
N THR A 171 -21.09 18.10 -12.48
CA THR A 171 -20.58 19.35 -11.91
C THR A 171 -19.83 19.07 -10.60
N PRO A 172 -18.67 19.72 -10.32
CA PRO A 172 -17.91 20.57 -11.25
C PRO A 172 -17.36 19.80 -12.45
N ARG A 173 -17.06 20.49 -13.55
CA ARG A 173 -16.56 19.87 -14.78
C ARG A 173 -15.27 19.10 -14.51
N LEU A 174 -15.13 17.92 -15.11
CA LEU A 174 -13.94 17.08 -14.99
C LEU A 174 -13.06 17.23 -16.23
N HIS A 175 -11.81 17.65 -16.04
CA HIS A 175 -10.76 17.69 -17.04
C HIS A 175 -9.88 16.44 -16.96
N VAL A 176 -9.23 16.10 -18.06
CA VAL A 176 -8.25 15.00 -18.15
C VAL A 176 -6.98 15.55 -18.74
N ILE A 177 -5.89 15.37 -18.03
CA ILE A 177 -4.55 15.81 -18.47
C ILE A 177 -3.66 14.58 -18.47
N VAL A 178 -3.05 14.30 -19.61
CA VAL A 178 -2.20 13.14 -19.82
C VAL A 178 -0.79 13.60 -20.21
N GLU A 179 0.20 13.06 -19.53
CA GLU A 179 1.60 13.15 -19.91
C GLU A 179 2.10 11.73 -20.18
N GLU A 180 2.59 11.50 -21.39
CA GLU A 180 3.09 10.18 -21.80
C GLU A 180 4.62 10.10 -21.70
N ASN A 181 5.28 11.26 -21.79
CA ASN A 181 6.72 11.33 -21.81
C ASN A 181 7.29 11.13 -20.40
N ARG A 182 8.21 10.19 -20.29
CA ARG A 182 8.94 9.97 -19.07
C ARG A 182 10.15 10.91 -19.00
N PRO A 183 10.36 11.65 -17.87
CA PRO A 183 11.49 12.57 -17.74
C PRO A 183 12.86 11.91 -17.88
N VAL A 184 13.01 10.67 -17.39
CA VAL A 184 14.24 9.89 -17.50
C VAL A 184 13.92 8.62 -18.29
N PRO A 185 14.45 8.43 -19.51
CA PRO A 185 14.19 7.25 -20.33
C PRO A 185 14.72 5.97 -19.66
N LEU A 186 14.06 4.84 -19.93
CA LEU A 186 14.46 3.54 -19.41
C LEU A 186 15.15 2.69 -20.45
N HIS A 187 16.27 2.08 -20.04
CA HIS A 187 16.99 1.10 -20.84
C HIS A 187 16.77 -0.30 -20.27
N HIS A 188 15.96 -1.11 -20.95
CA HIS A 188 15.63 -2.48 -20.56
C HIS A 188 16.69 -3.46 -21.06
N GLN A 189 17.16 -4.33 -20.15
CA GLN A 189 18.07 -5.43 -20.42
C GLN A 189 17.53 -6.73 -19.85
N LEU A 190 17.68 -7.82 -20.57
CA LEU A 190 17.36 -9.15 -20.11
C LEU A 190 18.62 -9.83 -19.61
N PHE A 191 18.54 -10.49 -18.49
CA PHE A 191 19.61 -11.30 -17.95
C PHE A 191 19.15 -12.77 -17.91
N VAL A 192 19.85 -13.63 -18.62
CA VAL A 192 19.57 -15.06 -18.64
C VAL A 192 20.70 -15.77 -17.88
N PRO A 193 20.43 -16.38 -16.72
CA PRO A 193 21.44 -17.14 -15.99
C PRO A 193 22.14 -18.16 -16.91
N GLY A 194 23.46 -18.17 -16.91
CA GLY A 194 24.28 -19.01 -17.79
C GLY A 194 24.51 -18.47 -19.21
N LEU A 195 23.70 -17.55 -19.72
CA LEU A 195 23.87 -16.93 -21.04
C LEU A 195 24.24 -15.44 -20.97
N GLY A 196 24.13 -14.81 -19.78
CA GLY A 196 24.45 -13.41 -19.57
C GLY A 196 23.38 -12.46 -20.09
N LEU A 197 23.80 -11.23 -20.44
CA LEU A 197 22.90 -10.20 -20.96
C LEU A 197 22.44 -10.51 -22.39
N LYS A 198 21.16 -10.37 -22.65
CA LYS A 198 20.51 -10.63 -23.94
C LYS A 198 19.52 -9.53 -24.28
N SER A 199 19.27 -9.31 -25.56
CA SER A 199 18.12 -8.56 -26.04
C SER A 199 16.91 -9.49 -26.24
N LEU A 200 15.70 -8.91 -26.32
CA LEU A 200 14.50 -9.67 -26.65
C LEU A 200 14.62 -10.34 -28.04
N ALA A 201 15.28 -9.66 -29.00
CA ALA A 201 15.53 -10.20 -30.33
C ALA A 201 16.45 -11.44 -30.29
N ASP A 202 17.45 -11.45 -29.40
CA ASP A 202 18.31 -12.60 -29.20
C ASP A 202 17.54 -13.78 -28.64
N LEU A 203 16.65 -13.56 -27.67
CA LEU A 203 15.82 -14.64 -27.12
C LEU A 203 14.87 -15.22 -28.15
N LYS A 204 14.24 -14.40 -28.99
CA LYS A 204 13.37 -14.88 -30.08
C LYS A 204 14.10 -15.76 -31.11
N LYS A 205 15.38 -15.48 -31.37
CA LYS A 205 16.20 -16.32 -32.26
C LYS A 205 16.55 -17.67 -31.64
N HIS A 206 16.67 -17.73 -30.30
CA HIS A 206 17.05 -18.94 -29.59
C HIS A 206 15.85 -19.85 -29.23
N GLU A 207 14.62 -19.37 -29.29
CA GLU A 207 13.42 -20.14 -28.91
C GLU A 207 13.20 -21.41 -29.73
N LEU A 208 13.70 -21.47 -30.96
CA LEU A 208 13.39 -22.52 -31.91
C LEU A 208 14.36 -23.73 -31.91
N HIS A 209 15.55 -23.61 -31.34
CA HIS A 209 16.56 -24.67 -31.56
C HIS A 209 17.27 -25.26 -30.33
N ASP A 210 17.18 -24.71 -29.09
CA ASP A 210 18.24 -25.05 -28.15
C ASP A 210 17.90 -25.25 -26.68
N VAL A 211 16.66 -25.60 -26.32
CA VAL A 211 16.33 -25.96 -24.91
C VAL A 211 17.20 -27.10 -24.40
N ARG A 212 17.51 -28.11 -25.26
CA ARG A 212 18.37 -29.25 -24.89
C ARG A 212 19.84 -28.85 -24.75
N GLN A 213 20.38 -28.04 -25.64
CA GLN A 213 21.76 -27.54 -25.57
C GLN A 213 21.98 -26.57 -24.42
N TYR A 214 20.94 -25.80 -24.04
CA TYR A 214 20.99 -24.91 -22.90
C TYR A 214 21.20 -25.68 -21.59
N PHE A 215 20.42 -26.77 -21.37
CA PHE A 215 20.58 -27.62 -20.20
C PHE A 215 21.91 -28.41 -20.19
N GLN A 216 22.51 -28.69 -21.35
CA GLN A 216 23.82 -29.32 -21.44
C GLN A 216 24.97 -28.35 -21.13
N ARG A 217 24.78 -27.06 -21.31
CA ARG A 217 25.80 -26.01 -21.04
C ARG A 217 25.77 -25.47 -19.63
N ILE A 218 24.64 -25.62 -18.91
CA ILE A 218 24.57 -25.25 -17.49
C ILE A 218 25.20 -26.41 -16.72
N ASP A 219 26.34 -26.16 -16.08
CA ASP A 219 26.91 -27.10 -15.11
C ASP A 219 25.85 -27.40 -14.02
N PRO A 220 25.40 -28.67 -13.89
CA PRO A 220 24.43 -29.04 -12.86
C PRO A 220 24.93 -28.78 -11.43
N HIS A 221 26.24 -28.60 -11.25
CA HIS A 221 26.90 -28.30 -9.98
C HIS A 221 27.16 -26.79 -9.78
N MET A 222 26.73 -25.95 -10.75
CA MET A 222 26.91 -24.51 -10.60
C MET A 222 26.00 -23.98 -9.47
N ASN A 223 26.62 -23.34 -8.47
CA ASN A 223 25.88 -22.68 -7.39
C ASN A 223 24.80 -21.76 -8.00
N PRO A 224 23.51 -21.98 -7.72
CA PRO A 224 22.41 -21.21 -8.31
C PRO A 224 22.49 -19.71 -7.99
N ASN A 225 23.29 -19.33 -6.99
CA ASN A 225 23.47 -17.94 -6.56
C ASN A 225 24.64 -17.23 -7.27
N ARG A 226 25.50 -17.94 -8.00
CA ARG A 226 26.69 -17.38 -8.65
C ARG A 226 26.36 -16.26 -9.65
N TRP A 227 25.27 -16.37 -10.37
CA TRP A 227 24.85 -15.36 -11.32
C TRP A 227 24.37 -14.07 -10.60
N ARG A 228 23.79 -14.18 -9.39
CA ARG A 228 23.34 -13.02 -8.61
C ARG A 228 24.55 -12.20 -8.15
N THR A 229 25.57 -12.86 -7.64
CA THR A 229 26.85 -12.24 -7.27
C THR A 229 27.45 -11.53 -8.49
N TRP A 230 27.52 -12.22 -9.63
CA TRP A 230 28.00 -11.64 -10.87
C TRP A 230 27.22 -10.39 -11.29
N LEU A 231 25.88 -10.41 -11.18
CA LEU A 231 25.05 -9.27 -11.55
C LEU A 231 25.29 -8.07 -10.62
N VAL A 232 25.47 -8.31 -9.31
CA VAL A 232 25.85 -7.25 -8.36
C VAL A 232 27.18 -6.61 -8.75
N ASP A 233 28.19 -7.44 -9.08
CA ASP A 233 29.50 -6.96 -9.52
C ASP A 233 29.40 -6.17 -10.83
N HIS A 234 28.65 -6.69 -11.80
CA HIS A 234 28.40 -6.01 -13.06
C HIS A 234 27.75 -4.63 -12.86
N LEU A 235 26.75 -4.52 -11.97
CA LEU A 235 26.12 -3.23 -11.67
C LEU A 235 27.09 -2.23 -11.06
N ALA A 236 27.99 -2.70 -10.17
CA ALA A 236 29.00 -1.87 -9.56
C ALA A 236 30.05 -1.39 -10.58
N GLU A 237 30.58 -2.29 -11.40
CA GLU A 237 31.60 -2.00 -12.44
C GLU A 237 31.05 -1.10 -13.55
N ALA A 238 29.80 -1.33 -13.96
CA ALA A 238 29.12 -0.49 -14.95
C ALA A 238 28.63 0.85 -14.38
N LYS A 239 28.92 1.16 -13.10
CA LYS A 239 28.45 2.39 -12.39
C LYS A 239 26.94 2.56 -12.45
N ARG A 240 26.18 1.47 -12.29
CA ARG A 240 24.71 1.43 -12.35
C ARG A 240 24.05 1.35 -10.96
N LEU A 241 24.81 1.62 -9.90
CA LEU A 241 24.28 1.78 -8.53
C LEU A 241 23.89 3.26 -8.27
N PRO A 242 22.94 3.54 -7.37
CA PRO A 242 22.21 2.61 -6.51
C PRO A 242 21.15 1.80 -7.30
N ALA A 243 20.84 0.60 -6.79
CA ALA A 243 19.86 -0.29 -7.40
C ALA A 243 18.81 -0.78 -6.39
N LEU A 244 17.56 -0.89 -6.90
CA LEU A 244 16.47 -1.61 -6.26
C LEU A 244 16.35 -2.99 -6.90
N TRP A 245 16.43 -4.04 -6.08
CA TRP A 245 16.30 -5.41 -6.54
C TRP A 245 14.99 -6.00 -6.03
N PHE A 246 14.02 -6.19 -6.92
CA PHE A 246 12.74 -6.78 -6.58
C PHE A 246 12.81 -8.30 -6.53
N ALA A 247 12.49 -8.85 -5.34
CA ALA A 247 12.23 -10.26 -5.11
C ALA A 247 10.76 -10.44 -4.72
N PHE A 248 10.16 -11.58 -5.11
CA PHE A 248 8.72 -11.78 -4.93
C PHE A 248 8.35 -12.51 -3.63
N ASN A 249 9.33 -12.79 -2.78
CA ASN A 249 9.09 -13.26 -1.42
C ASN A 249 10.10 -12.68 -0.41
N ARG A 250 9.74 -12.72 0.87
CA ARG A 250 10.54 -12.12 1.95
C ARG A 250 11.88 -12.80 2.14
N ARG A 251 11.88 -14.13 2.11
CA ARG A 251 13.07 -14.94 2.30
C ARG A 251 14.12 -14.65 1.23
N GLU A 252 13.69 -14.53 -0.02
CA GLU A 252 14.60 -14.14 -1.11
C GLU A 252 15.23 -12.76 -0.89
N CYS A 253 14.48 -11.78 -0.35
CA CYS A 253 15.06 -10.47 -0.04
C CYS A 253 16.25 -10.60 0.93
N GLU A 254 16.10 -11.39 1.99
CA GLU A 254 17.13 -11.59 3.01
C GLU A 254 18.31 -12.43 2.49
N GLU A 255 17.98 -13.53 1.81
CA GLU A 255 18.99 -14.44 1.22
C GLU A 255 19.85 -13.72 0.19
N PHE A 256 19.24 -12.95 -0.72
CA PHE A 256 19.98 -12.27 -1.78
C PHE A 256 20.78 -11.09 -1.26
N ALA A 257 20.29 -10.37 -0.24
CA ALA A 257 21.08 -9.36 0.44
C ALA A 257 22.34 -9.96 1.05
N SER A 258 22.24 -11.16 1.62
CA SER A 258 23.36 -11.88 2.24
C SER A 258 24.42 -12.33 1.22
N LEU A 259 24.06 -12.44 -0.06
CA LEU A 259 25.01 -12.80 -1.14
C LEU A 259 25.95 -11.64 -1.54
N VAL A 260 25.73 -10.45 -1.07
CA VAL A 260 26.64 -9.32 -1.29
C VAL A 260 27.93 -9.62 -0.56
N HIS A 261 28.99 -9.99 -1.30
CA HIS A 261 30.22 -10.55 -0.76
C HIS A 261 31.28 -9.51 -0.49
N ARG A 262 31.24 -8.35 -1.18
CA ARG A 262 32.21 -7.27 -1.04
C ARG A 262 31.54 -5.93 -0.69
N PRO A 263 32.25 -5.01 -0.05
CA PRO A 263 31.74 -3.66 0.15
C PRO A 263 31.49 -2.94 -1.18
N LEU A 264 30.30 -2.33 -1.31
CA LEU A 264 29.91 -1.47 -2.43
C LEU A 264 30.10 0.02 -2.10
N VAL A 265 30.52 0.32 -0.88
CA VAL A 265 30.65 1.66 -0.31
C VAL A 265 32.10 1.91 0.15
N THR A 266 32.51 3.17 0.16
CA THR A 266 33.78 3.59 0.73
C THR A 266 33.74 3.51 2.28
N SER A 267 34.90 3.62 2.93
CA SER A 267 34.98 3.64 4.41
C SER A 267 34.22 4.83 5.00
N GLU A 268 34.27 5.98 4.34
CA GLU A 268 33.55 7.18 4.76
C GLU A 268 32.01 7.00 4.62
N GLU A 269 31.55 6.53 3.45
CA GLU A 269 30.14 6.24 3.22
C GLU A 269 29.61 5.20 4.23
N ARG A 270 30.41 4.15 4.51
CA ARG A 270 30.06 3.14 5.52
C ARG A 270 29.89 3.76 6.90
N SER A 271 30.83 4.61 7.35
CA SER A 271 30.72 5.26 8.65
C SER A 271 29.47 6.13 8.75
N ARG A 272 29.13 6.88 7.71
CA ARG A 272 27.92 7.69 7.66
C ARG A 272 26.64 6.84 7.67
N ILE A 273 26.59 5.75 6.90
CA ILE A 273 25.45 4.82 6.88
C ILE A 273 25.22 4.24 8.28
N LEU A 274 26.29 3.75 8.93
CA LEU A 274 26.18 3.13 10.24
C LEU A 274 25.82 4.16 11.32
N GLY A 275 26.39 5.36 11.26
CA GLY A 275 26.00 6.45 12.17
C GLY A 275 24.51 6.78 12.07
N THR A 276 24.01 6.99 10.84
CA THR A 276 22.58 7.23 10.61
C THR A 276 21.72 6.05 11.09
N TYR A 277 22.15 4.82 10.84
CA TYR A 277 21.44 3.63 11.30
C TYR A 277 21.34 3.56 12.82
N ASP A 278 22.46 3.73 13.52
CA ASP A 278 22.51 3.68 14.98
C ASP A 278 21.68 4.81 15.63
N GLU A 279 21.75 6.04 15.09
CA GLU A 279 20.92 7.17 15.52
C GLU A 279 19.43 6.88 15.37
N LEU A 280 19.03 6.26 14.24
CA LEU A 280 17.63 5.93 13.99
C LEU A 280 17.14 4.78 14.88
N LEU A 281 17.97 3.78 15.19
CA LEU A 281 17.60 2.72 16.15
C LEU A 281 17.32 3.33 17.54
N VAL A 282 18.18 4.23 18.00
CA VAL A 282 17.97 4.95 19.28
C VAL A 282 16.70 5.80 19.22
N LYS A 283 16.51 6.57 18.13
CA LYS A 283 15.34 7.44 17.94
C LYS A 283 14.02 6.69 18.00
N PHE A 284 13.96 5.52 17.38
CA PHE A 284 12.75 4.70 17.33
C PHE A 284 12.62 3.71 18.49
N ASP A 285 13.55 3.76 19.45
CA ASP A 285 13.57 2.87 20.62
C ASP A 285 13.54 1.38 20.19
N ILE A 286 14.38 1.03 19.19
CA ILE A 286 14.50 -0.33 18.67
C ILE A 286 15.65 -1.02 19.38
N PRO A 287 15.40 -2.07 20.20
CA PRO A 287 16.45 -2.80 20.87
C PRO A 287 17.29 -3.62 19.88
N PRO A 288 18.58 -3.84 20.16
CA PRO A 288 19.38 -4.77 19.37
C PRO A 288 18.81 -6.19 19.41
N ASP A 289 18.72 -6.81 18.25
CA ASP A 289 18.30 -8.20 18.06
C ASP A 289 19.02 -8.83 16.86
N SER A 290 18.71 -10.08 16.55
CA SER A 290 19.30 -10.80 15.41
C SER A 290 19.04 -10.11 14.07
N THR A 291 17.89 -9.47 13.91
CA THR A 291 17.46 -8.77 12.68
C THR A 291 18.20 -7.46 12.50
N THR A 292 18.29 -6.65 13.57
CA THR A 292 19.02 -5.39 13.57
C THR A 292 20.52 -5.64 13.35
N ASP A 293 21.10 -6.66 13.98
CA ASP A 293 22.50 -7.06 13.77
C ASP A 293 22.75 -7.56 12.35
N HIS A 294 21.81 -8.31 11.77
CA HIS A 294 21.92 -8.76 10.38
C HIS A 294 21.89 -7.57 9.41
N LEU A 295 20.93 -6.65 9.58
CA LEU A 295 20.86 -5.43 8.78
C LEU A 295 22.13 -4.59 8.92
N ARG A 296 22.68 -4.45 10.13
CA ARG A 296 23.93 -3.72 10.36
C ARG A 296 25.08 -4.28 9.53
N ARG A 297 25.26 -5.63 9.55
CA ARG A 297 26.31 -6.29 8.74
C ARG A 297 26.12 -6.10 7.24
N LEU A 298 24.88 -6.01 6.75
CA LEU A 298 24.59 -5.72 5.35
C LEU A 298 24.88 -4.25 5.02
N LEU A 299 24.51 -3.33 5.89
CA LEU A 299 24.75 -1.89 5.75
C LEU A 299 26.24 -1.56 5.70
N GLU A 300 27.09 -2.31 6.41
CA GLU A 300 28.55 -2.22 6.30
C GLU A 300 29.06 -2.45 4.88
N LYS A 301 28.32 -3.23 4.09
CA LYS A 301 28.60 -3.50 2.68
C LYS A 301 27.86 -2.56 1.72
N GLY A 302 26.99 -1.69 2.22
CA GLY A 302 26.16 -0.80 1.41
C GLY A 302 24.94 -1.49 0.83
N ALA A 303 24.44 -2.56 1.47
CA ALA A 303 23.25 -3.31 1.10
C ALA A 303 22.25 -3.37 2.24
N ALA A 304 20.97 -3.55 1.92
CA ALA A 304 19.90 -3.81 2.89
C ALA A 304 18.76 -4.59 2.24
N TYR A 305 17.77 -4.99 3.04
CA TYR A 305 16.52 -5.56 2.55
C TYR A 305 15.32 -4.87 3.19
N HIS A 306 14.18 -4.92 2.48
CA HIS A 306 12.93 -4.29 2.90
C HIS A 306 11.73 -5.13 2.49
N HIS A 307 10.95 -5.60 3.44
CA HIS A 307 9.73 -6.38 3.19
C HIS A 307 8.74 -6.29 4.36
N ALA A 308 7.52 -6.74 4.14
CA ALA A 308 6.44 -6.66 5.13
C ALA A 308 6.65 -7.51 6.40
N GLY A 309 7.68 -8.36 6.44
CA GLY A 309 8.06 -9.16 7.63
C GLY A 309 8.84 -8.38 8.68
N LEU A 310 9.46 -7.24 8.31
CA LEU A 310 10.17 -6.38 9.25
C LEU A 310 9.17 -5.58 10.11
N LEU A 311 9.60 -5.22 11.33
CA LEU A 311 8.90 -4.23 12.14
C LEU A 311 8.66 -2.95 11.35
N PRO A 312 7.49 -2.29 11.50
CA PRO A 312 7.22 -1.03 10.80
C PRO A 312 8.25 0.06 11.03
N THR A 313 8.77 0.18 12.26
CA THR A 313 9.85 1.11 12.62
C THR A 313 11.16 0.76 11.92
N LEU A 314 11.53 -0.52 11.86
CA LEU A 314 12.75 -0.96 11.20
C LEU A 314 12.67 -0.77 9.68
N LYS A 315 11.50 -0.93 9.06
CA LYS A 315 11.28 -0.54 7.67
C LYS A 315 11.56 0.93 7.45
N GLU A 316 11.04 1.79 8.33
CA GLU A 316 11.29 3.23 8.27
C GLU A 316 12.77 3.58 8.42
N VAL A 317 13.50 2.88 9.30
CA VAL A 317 14.96 3.04 9.43
C VAL A 317 15.65 2.73 8.10
N VAL A 318 15.34 1.59 7.46
CA VAL A 318 15.92 1.21 6.16
C VAL A 318 15.55 2.24 5.08
N GLU A 319 14.32 2.71 5.05
CA GLU A 319 13.85 3.74 4.13
C GLU A 319 14.64 5.05 4.29
N ARG A 320 14.84 5.52 5.53
CA ARG A 320 15.61 6.74 5.80
C ARG A 320 17.08 6.57 5.44
N VAL A 321 17.69 5.43 5.73
CA VAL A 321 19.08 5.15 5.30
C VAL A 321 19.16 5.16 3.76
N PHE A 322 18.17 4.60 3.06
CA PHE A 322 18.15 4.61 1.59
C PHE A 322 18.00 6.03 1.03
N THR A 323 17.21 6.90 1.65
CA THR A 323 17.04 8.30 1.20
C THR A 323 18.30 9.16 1.33
N THR A 324 19.28 8.76 2.14
CA THR A 324 20.58 9.44 2.17
C THR A 324 21.35 9.35 0.85
N GLY A 325 20.93 8.43 -0.06
CA GLY A 325 21.63 8.15 -1.33
C GLY A 325 22.93 7.38 -1.19
N LEU A 326 23.34 7.06 0.05
CA LEU A 326 24.59 6.34 0.32
C LEU A 326 24.43 4.83 0.15
N LEU A 327 23.25 4.27 0.44
CA LEU A 327 22.96 2.86 0.26
C LEU A 327 22.97 2.49 -1.24
N LYS A 328 23.74 1.48 -1.60
CA LYS A 328 23.99 1.11 -3.01
C LYS A 328 23.01 0.05 -3.52
N LEU A 329 22.50 -0.83 -2.66
CA LEU A 329 21.67 -1.95 -3.08
C LEU A 329 20.57 -2.24 -2.03
N LEU A 330 19.33 -2.20 -2.47
CA LEU A 330 18.17 -2.51 -1.63
C LEU A 330 17.37 -3.66 -2.26
N PHE A 331 17.27 -4.78 -1.55
CA PHE A 331 16.42 -5.91 -1.92
C PHE A 331 15.03 -5.70 -1.32
N ALA A 332 14.00 -5.68 -2.15
CA ALA A 332 12.66 -5.37 -1.69
C ALA A 332 11.58 -6.24 -2.35
N THR A 333 10.45 -6.41 -1.65
CA THR A 333 9.25 -7.00 -2.25
C THR A 333 8.46 -5.95 -3.05
N GLU A 334 7.54 -6.39 -3.91
CA GLU A 334 6.71 -5.51 -4.76
C GLU A 334 5.96 -4.42 -3.99
N THR A 335 5.63 -4.66 -2.72
CA THR A 335 4.97 -3.67 -1.86
C THR A 335 5.77 -2.38 -1.67
N PHE A 336 7.09 -2.44 -1.80
CA PHE A 336 7.97 -1.27 -1.76
C PHE A 336 7.75 -0.34 -2.96
N ALA A 337 7.45 -0.89 -4.13
CA ALA A 337 7.22 -0.08 -5.33
C ALA A 337 5.98 0.83 -5.24
N VAL A 338 5.01 0.44 -4.42
CA VAL A 338 3.70 1.09 -4.33
C VAL A 338 3.64 2.17 -3.24
N GLY A 339 4.37 1.98 -2.15
CA GLY A 339 4.18 2.80 -0.95
C GLY A 339 5.24 3.85 -0.69
N VAL A 340 6.34 3.86 -1.43
CA VAL A 340 7.50 4.67 -1.08
C VAL A 340 8.06 5.38 -2.32
N ASN A 341 8.25 6.69 -2.22
CA ASN A 341 8.86 7.47 -3.31
C ASN A 341 10.39 7.44 -3.18
N MET A 342 11.00 6.32 -3.55
CA MET A 342 12.45 6.12 -3.47
C MET A 342 12.99 5.63 -4.81
N PRO A 343 13.33 6.53 -5.72
CA PRO A 343 13.91 6.16 -7.00
C PRO A 343 15.38 5.74 -6.85
N ALA A 344 15.79 4.79 -7.67
CA ALA A 344 17.18 4.35 -7.82
C ALA A 344 17.64 4.58 -9.25
N ARG A 345 18.94 4.49 -9.54
CA ARG A 345 19.43 4.51 -10.91
C ARG A 345 18.99 3.27 -11.67
N THR A 346 18.97 2.14 -10.99
CA THR A 346 18.69 0.83 -11.59
C THR A 346 17.58 0.11 -10.83
N VAL A 347 16.75 -0.63 -11.56
CA VAL A 347 15.81 -1.63 -11.04
C VAL A 347 16.19 -3.00 -11.57
N VAL A 348 16.19 -4.00 -10.70
CA VAL A 348 16.42 -5.41 -11.06
C VAL A 348 15.20 -6.21 -10.65
N PHE A 349 14.65 -6.99 -11.58
CA PHE A 349 13.64 -8.01 -11.29
C PHE A 349 14.33 -9.36 -11.16
N ASN A 350 14.24 -10.01 -9.99
CA ASN A 350 14.81 -11.34 -9.78
C ASN A 350 14.18 -12.42 -10.66
N SER A 351 12.94 -12.22 -11.03
CA SER A 351 12.18 -13.06 -11.98
C SER A 351 11.11 -12.19 -12.65
N ILE A 352 10.64 -12.58 -13.82
CA ILE A 352 9.43 -12.03 -14.44
C ILE A 352 8.17 -12.83 -14.06
N ASN A 353 8.33 -13.94 -13.33
CA ASN A 353 7.25 -14.76 -12.86
C ASN A 353 7.07 -14.60 -11.34
N LYS A 354 5.82 -14.60 -10.90
CA LYS A 354 5.46 -14.60 -9.48
C LYS A 354 4.31 -15.58 -9.19
N PHE A 355 4.16 -15.94 -7.93
CA PHE A 355 3.02 -16.70 -7.45
C PHE A 355 1.85 -15.76 -7.15
N ASP A 356 0.71 -15.94 -7.80
CA ASP A 356 -0.49 -15.09 -7.67
C ASP A 356 -1.43 -15.53 -6.53
N GLY A 357 -0.99 -16.46 -5.70
CA GLY A 357 -1.79 -17.12 -4.65
C GLY A 357 -2.38 -18.46 -5.09
N LYS A 358 -2.41 -18.76 -6.40
CA LYS A 358 -2.94 -20.00 -6.97
C LYS A 358 -1.91 -20.72 -7.84
N ARG A 359 -1.18 -19.98 -8.66
CA ARG A 359 -0.20 -20.51 -9.63
C ARG A 359 0.98 -19.57 -9.84
N MET A 360 2.09 -20.13 -10.32
CA MET A 360 3.20 -19.34 -10.87
C MET A 360 2.82 -18.83 -12.25
N GLY A 361 3.14 -17.58 -12.53
CA GLY A 361 2.89 -16.97 -13.84
C GLY A 361 3.59 -15.64 -13.99
N PRO A 362 3.65 -15.10 -15.23
CA PRO A 362 4.30 -13.82 -15.48
C PRO A 362 3.54 -12.68 -14.78
N ILE A 363 4.30 -11.71 -14.26
CA ILE A 363 3.75 -10.49 -13.67
C ILE A 363 2.96 -9.71 -14.73
N LYS A 364 2.03 -8.88 -14.29
CA LYS A 364 1.27 -8.00 -15.19
C LYS A 364 2.19 -6.91 -15.76
N SER A 365 1.94 -6.50 -16.99
CA SER A 365 2.67 -5.37 -17.62
C SER A 365 2.61 -4.12 -16.75
N ARG A 366 1.43 -3.80 -16.18
CA ARG A 366 1.25 -2.67 -15.27
C ARG A 366 2.16 -2.75 -14.04
N GLU A 367 2.26 -3.92 -13.39
CA GLU A 367 3.13 -4.13 -12.22
C GLU A 367 4.61 -3.92 -12.60
N HIS A 368 5.02 -4.50 -13.74
CA HIS A 368 6.36 -4.32 -14.26
C HIS A 368 6.66 -2.84 -14.53
N HIS A 369 5.76 -2.11 -15.19
CA HIS A 369 5.94 -0.68 -15.48
C HIS A 369 5.99 0.17 -14.20
N GLN A 370 5.16 -0.14 -13.20
CA GLN A 370 5.15 0.58 -11.93
C GLN A 370 6.46 0.39 -11.16
N MET A 371 6.98 -0.84 -11.09
CA MET A 371 8.26 -1.15 -10.46
C MET A 371 9.43 -0.59 -11.28
N SER A 372 9.44 -0.77 -12.61
CA SER A 372 10.44 -0.19 -13.52
C SER A 372 10.46 1.34 -13.42
N GLY A 373 9.31 1.93 -13.13
CA GLY A 373 9.15 3.36 -12.88
C GLY A 373 10.01 3.91 -11.75
N ARG A 374 10.57 3.07 -10.90
CA ARG A 374 11.52 3.45 -9.85
C ARG A 374 12.95 3.63 -10.37
N ALA A 375 13.26 3.19 -11.60
CA ALA A 375 14.56 3.42 -12.21
C ALA A 375 14.69 4.82 -12.81
N GLY A 376 15.87 5.45 -12.66
CA GLY A 376 16.15 6.79 -13.17
C GLY A 376 15.63 7.92 -12.27
N ARG A 377 16.54 8.64 -11.64
CA ARG A 377 16.26 9.77 -10.73
C ARG A 377 16.20 11.07 -11.54
N ARG A 378 15.07 11.76 -11.53
CA ARG A 378 14.91 13.04 -12.24
C ARG A 378 15.94 14.06 -11.75
N GLY A 379 16.60 14.75 -12.67
CA GLY A 379 17.63 15.74 -12.36
C GLY A 379 19.00 15.18 -11.94
N ILE A 380 19.14 13.85 -11.85
CA ILE A 380 20.39 13.18 -11.45
C ILE A 380 20.87 12.21 -12.52
N ASP A 381 19.98 11.36 -13.02
CA ASP A 381 20.31 10.31 -13.99
C ASP A 381 19.78 10.69 -15.38
N GLU A 382 20.61 10.55 -16.42
CA GLU A 382 20.18 10.73 -17.81
C GLU A 382 19.36 9.54 -18.32
N VAL A 383 19.66 8.33 -17.79
CA VAL A 383 19.02 7.06 -18.16
C VAL A 383 18.82 6.20 -16.94
N GLY A 384 17.64 5.63 -16.77
CA GLY A 384 17.34 4.58 -15.83
C GLY A 384 17.54 3.19 -16.45
N TYR A 385 18.09 2.25 -15.69
CA TYR A 385 18.34 0.88 -16.16
C TYR A 385 17.36 -0.10 -15.52
N VAL A 386 16.84 -1.01 -16.34
CA VAL A 386 15.93 -2.07 -15.87
C VAL A 386 16.49 -3.41 -16.32
N TYR A 387 16.84 -4.26 -15.35
CA TYR A 387 17.29 -5.63 -15.58
C TYR A 387 16.17 -6.58 -15.24
N SER A 388 15.74 -7.39 -16.20
CA SER A 388 14.77 -8.45 -15.95
C SER A 388 15.45 -9.81 -16.07
N VAL A 389 15.52 -10.52 -14.96
CA VAL A 389 16.07 -11.89 -14.96
C VAL A 389 15.03 -12.83 -15.53
N VAL A 390 15.45 -13.60 -16.50
CA VAL A 390 14.61 -14.54 -17.25
C VAL A 390 15.02 -15.96 -16.95
N GLU A 391 14.16 -16.71 -16.34
CA GLU A 391 14.35 -18.15 -16.08
C GLU A 391 14.05 -18.94 -17.36
N TRP A 392 15.07 -19.03 -18.22
CA TRP A 392 14.99 -19.82 -19.42
C TRP A 392 15.19 -21.31 -19.09
N PRO A 393 14.40 -22.25 -19.66
CA PRO A 393 13.35 -22.09 -20.68
C PRO A 393 11.93 -21.96 -20.12
N HIS A 394 11.75 -21.71 -18.82
CA HIS A 394 10.44 -21.64 -18.19
C HIS A 394 9.63 -20.39 -18.58
N SER A 395 10.31 -19.37 -19.12
CA SER A 395 9.68 -18.13 -19.58
C SER A 395 9.68 -18.08 -21.11
N ARG A 396 8.51 -18.01 -21.73
CA ARG A 396 8.38 -17.87 -23.18
C ARG A 396 8.73 -16.45 -23.63
N ALA A 397 9.38 -16.27 -24.82
CA ALA A 397 9.70 -14.95 -25.33
C ALA A 397 8.46 -14.05 -25.50
N ALA A 398 7.31 -14.63 -25.86
CA ALA A 398 6.04 -13.92 -25.95
C ALA A 398 5.55 -13.39 -24.58
N ASP A 399 5.76 -14.12 -23.49
CA ASP A 399 5.42 -13.66 -22.14
C ASP A 399 6.35 -12.54 -21.68
N ILE A 400 7.65 -12.65 -22.00
CA ILE A 400 8.65 -11.62 -21.71
C ILE A 400 8.31 -10.34 -22.46
N GLU A 401 8.01 -10.44 -23.77
CA GLU A 401 7.61 -9.31 -24.60
C GLU A 401 6.34 -8.65 -24.07
N ARG A 402 5.34 -9.44 -23.70
CA ARG A 402 4.11 -8.94 -23.11
C ARG A 402 4.35 -8.20 -21.81
N VAL A 403 5.20 -8.70 -20.91
CA VAL A 403 5.50 -8.06 -19.62
C VAL A 403 6.23 -6.73 -19.82
N ILE A 404 7.22 -6.68 -20.73
CA ILE A 404 8.12 -5.53 -20.85
C ILE A 404 7.59 -4.48 -21.83
N GLN A 405 6.99 -4.92 -22.95
CA GLN A 405 6.56 -4.07 -24.09
C GLN A 405 5.06 -4.17 -24.36
N GLY A 406 4.36 -5.07 -23.66
CA GLY A 406 2.94 -5.27 -23.87
C GLY A 406 2.11 -4.07 -23.42
N ALA A 407 0.90 -3.97 -23.96
CA ALA A 407 -0.07 -2.98 -23.53
C ALA A 407 -0.39 -3.18 -22.04
N ILE A 408 -0.42 -2.09 -21.31
CA ILE A 408 -0.82 -2.08 -19.89
C ILE A 408 -2.27 -2.57 -19.81
N GLU A 409 -2.56 -3.43 -18.84
CA GLU A 409 -3.90 -3.94 -18.63
C GLU A 409 -4.86 -2.80 -18.23
N PRO A 410 -6.08 -2.77 -18.80
CA PRO A 410 -7.08 -1.77 -18.42
C PRO A 410 -7.55 -1.96 -16.98
N ILE A 411 -7.88 -0.87 -16.32
CA ILE A 411 -8.51 -0.87 -15.00
C ILE A 411 -9.89 -1.51 -15.12
N ARG A 412 -10.17 -2.47 -14.24
CA ARG A 412 -11.48 -3.13 -14.13
C ARG A 412 -12.13 -2.79 -12.79
N SER A 413 -13.44 -2.64 -12.81
CA SER A 413 -14.20 -2.44 -11.57
C SER A 413 -14.14 -3.68 -10.68
N GLN A 414 -13.82 -3.47 -9.41
CA GLN A 414 -13.90 -4.48 -8.36
C GLN A 414 -15.14 -4.30 -7.47
N PHE A 415 -16.14 -3.58 -7.94
CA PHE A 415 -17.31 -3.21 -7.17
C PHE A 415 -18.00 -4.41 -6.51
N ASN A 416 -17.94 -4.46 -5.19
CA ASN A 416 -18.51 -5.51 -4.34
C ASN A 416 -18.80 -4.95 -2.95
N LEU A 417 -20.05 -4.51 -2.72
CA LEU A 417 -20.43 -3.87 -1.46
C LEU A 417 -20.28 -4.81 -0.27
N SER A 418 -19.61 -4.33 0.81
CA SER A 418 -19.58 -5.01 2.11
C SER A 418 -20.97 -5.04 2.74
N TYR A 419 -21.16 -5.90 3.74
CA TYR A 419 -22.41 -5.93 4.48
C TYR A 419 -22.66 -4.61 5.24
N ALA A 420 -21.63 -4.01 5.83
CA ALA A 420 -21.72 -2.71 6.51
C ALA A 420 -22.17 -1.60 5.54
N THR A 421 -21.55 -1.54 4.35
CA THR A 421 -21.95 -0.59 3.31
C THR A 421 -23.40 -0.83 2.87
N LEU A 422 -23.81 -2.08 2.67
CA LEU A 422 -25.19 -2.42 2.31
C LEU A 422 -26.21 -1.97 3.37
N LEU A 423 -25.91 -2.18 4.66
CA LEU A 423 -26.74 -1.73 5.76
C LEU A 423 -26.86 -0.20 5.79
N THR A 424 -25.74 0.50 5.62
CA THR A 424 -25.69 1.96 5.59
C THR A 424 -26.51 2.53 4.42
N LEU A 425 -26.33 1.98 3.23
CA LEU A 425 -27.06 2.40 2.05
C LEU A 425 -28.55 2.01 2.13
N TRP A 426 -28.86 0.83 2.72
CA TRP A 426 -30.24 0.41 2.94
C TRP A 426 -31.00 1.38 3.85
N GLU A 427 -30.38 1.82 4.95
CA GLU A 427 -31.01 2.77 5.87
C GLU A 427 -31.31 4.11 5.20
N ARG A 428 -30.44 4.58 4.30
CA ARG A 428 -30.57 5.89 3.63
C ARG A 428 -31.43 5.85 2.38
N LEU A 429 -31.32 4.79 1.59
CA LEU A 429 -31.85 4.70 0.23
C LEU A 429 -32.97 3.66 0.10
N GLY A 430 -33.08 2.72 1.05
CA GLY A 430 -33.97 1.58 0.91
C GLY A 430 -33.77 0.86 -0.43
N ASN A 431 -34.84 0.62 -1.17
CA ASN A 431 -34.78 -0.02 -2.48
C ASN A 431 -34.00 0.78 -3.56
N LYS A 432 -33.73 2.08 -3.34
CA LYS A 432 -32.91 2.87 -4.26
C LYS A 432 -31.43 2.50 -4.20
N ILE A 433 -31.02 1.58 -3.32
CA ILE A 433 -29.66 1.02 -3.29
C ILE A 433 -29.24 0.43 -4.65
N TYR A 434 -30.19 -0.11 -5.40
CA TYR A 434 -29.93 -0.64 -6.73
C TYR A 434 -29.53 0.45 -7.72
N THR A 435 -30.11 1.66 -7.61
CA THR A 435 -29.69 2.84 -8.39
C THR A 435 -28.27 3.28 -8.08
N ALA A 436 -27.82 3.13 -6.82
CA ALA A 436 -26.43 3.39 -6.45
C ALA A 436 -25.47 2.38 -7.12
N ALA A 437 -25.86 1.10 -7.17
CA ALA A 437 -25.10 0.08 -7.88
C ALA A 437 -25.05 0.34 -9.41
N GLU A 438 -26.11 0.90 -9.97
CA GLU A 438 -26.15 1.32 -11.38
C GLU A 438 -25.13 2.41 -11.71
N LYS A 439 -24.71 3.22 -10.73
CA LYS A 439 -23.67 4.22 -10.90
C LYS A 439 -22.25 3.65 -10.87
N SER A 440 -22.06 2.35 -10.62
CA SER A 440 -20.73 1.73 -10.57
C SER A 440 -20.03 1.76 -11.94
N PHE A 441 -18.69 1.76 -11.90
CA PHE A 441 -17.88 1.67 -13.12
C PHE A 441 -18.12 0.36 -13.87
N ALA A 442 -18.38 -0.74 -13.14
CA ALA A 442 -18.78 -2.03 -13.74
C ALA A 442 -20.02 -1.89 -14.63
N ASN A 443 -21.06 -1.21 -14.12
CA ASN A 443 -22.29 -1.01 -14.90
C ASN A 443 -22.06 -0.09 -16.11
N PHE A 444 -21.31 0.99 -15.91
CA PHE A 444 -20.98 1.90 -17.01
C PHE A 444 -20.26 1.19 -18.17
N ILE A 445 -19.32 0.30 -17.88
CA ILE A 445 -18.62 -0.51 -18.89
C ILE A 445 -19.60 -1.52 -19.52
N ALA A 446 -20.42 -2.21 -18.72
CA ALA A 446 -21.37 -3.21 -19.20
C ALA A 446 -22.41 -2.61 -20.16
N GLN A 447 -22.90 -1.40 -19.88
CA GLN A 447 -23.83 -0.69 -20.77
C GLN A 447 -23.21 -0.39 -22.13
N LYS A 448 -21.90 -0.04 -22.17
CA LYS A 448 -21.20 0.26 -23.43
C LYS A 448 -20.80 -0.99 -24.23
N SER A 449 -20.46 -2.09 -23.54
CA SER A 449 -19.91 -3.30 -24.16
C SER A 449 -20.94 -4.42 -24.37
N GLY A 450 -22.17 -4.27 -23.89
CA GLY A 450 -23.21 -5.32 -23.94
C GLY A 450 -22.89 -6.55 -23.07
N GLN A 451 -21.92 -6.46 -22.16
CA GLN A 451 -21.46 -7.58 -21.33
C GLN A 451 -22.45 -7.90 -20.18
N ARG A 452 -22.58 -9.21 -19.86
CA ARG A 452 -23.49 -9.73 -18.81
C ARG A 452 -22.97 -9.51 -17.37
N ASP A 453 -21.77 -8.97 -17.18
CA ASP A 453 -21.06 -8.94 -15.90
C ASP A 453 -21.77 -8.11 -14.81
N PHE A 454 -22.51 -7.06 -15.20
CA PHE A 454 -23.28 -6.26 -14.25
C PHE A 454 -24.46 -7.02 -13.61
N ARG A 455 -25.13 -7.91 -14.36
CA ARG A 455 -26.23 -8.72 -13.80
C ARG A 455 -25.74 -9.63 -12.68
N SER A 456 -24.50 -10.11 -12.79
CA SER A 456 -23.83 -10.88 -11.75
C SER A 456 -23.61 -10.05 -10.48
N LYS A 457 -23.09 -8.82 -10.58
CA LYS A 457 -22.84 -7.95 -9.43
C LYS A 457 -24.12 -7.48 -8.72
N LEU A 458 -25.14 -7.12 -9.49
CA LEU A 458 -26.47 -6.83 -8.92
C LEU A 458 -27.07 -8.05 -8.23
N GLY A 459 -26.85 -9.23 -8.78
CA GLY A 459 -27.23 -10.52 -8.18
C GLY A 459 -26.55 -10.72 -6.82
N GLN A 460 -25.25 -10.40 -6.69
CA GLN A 460 -24.51 -10.50 -5.41
C GLN A 460 -25.10 -9.55 -4.35
N ILE A 461 -25.44 -8.31 -4.71
CA ILE A 461 -26.10 -7.36 -3.79
C ILE A 461 -27.42 -7.94 -3.28
N LYS A 462 -28.26 -8.49 -4.18
CA LYS A 462 -29.54 -9.11 -3.81
C LYS A 462 -29.33 -10.29 -2.86
N ARG A 463 -28.36 -11.17 -3.12
CA ARG A 463 -28.02 -12.31 -2.27
C ARG A 463 -27.53 -11.86 -0.89
N LYS A 464 -26.63 -10.87 -0.81
CA LYS A 464 -26.16 -10.30 0.47
C LYS A 464 -27.31 -9.66 1.27
N LEU A 465 -28.22 -8.93 0.61
CA LEU A 465 -29.42 -8.41 1.27
C LEU A 465 -30.34 -9.53 1.78
N ALA A 466 -30.45 -10.64 1.05
CA ALA A 466 -31.19 -11.82 1.51
C ALA A 466 -30.55 -12.44 2.75
N VAL A 467 -29.19 -12.53 2.82
CA VAL A 467 -28.47 -12.94 4.03
C VAL A 467 -28.82 -12.01 5.20
N LEU A 468 -28.75 -10.69 5.01
CA LEU A 468 -29.05 -9.71 6.06
C LEU A 468 -30.50 -9.82 6.57
N ARG A 469 -31.46 -10.10 5.69
CA ARG A 469 -32.86 -10.37 6.09
C ARG A 469 -32.98 -11.70 6.85
N SER A 470 -32.41 -12.78 6.34
CA SER A 470 -32.46 -14.10 6.96
C SER A 470 -31.82 -14.11 8.35
N MET A 471 -30.79 -13.32 8.57
CA MET A 471 -30.09 -13.20 9.86
C MET A 471 -30.63 -12.08 10.77
N ASN A 472 -31.78 -11.49 10.39
CA ASN A 472 -32.49 -10.47 11.17
C ASN A 472 -31.69 -9.16 11.39
N TYR A 473 -30.88 -8.74 10.42
CA TYR A 473 -30.28 -7.41 10.38
C TYR A 473 -31.24 -6.38 9.79
N ILE A 474 -32.09 -6.83 8.85
CA ILE A 474 -33.16 -6.05 8.22
C ILE A 474 -34.48 -6.79 8.44
N ARG A 475 -35.49 -6.08 8.95
CA ARG A 475 -36.87 -6.57 9.12
C ARG A 475 -37.82 -5.46 8.72
N ASP A 476 -38.88 -5.79 7.97
CA ASP A 476 -39.89 -4.83 7.47
C ASP A 476 -39.26 -3.58 6.82
N ASP A 477 -38.26 -3.85 5.98
CA ASP A 477 -37.45 -2.86 5.26
C ASP A 477 -36.71 -1.83 6.14
N LYS A 478 -36.61 -2.07 7.46
CA LYS A 478 -35.87 -1.25 8.42
C LYS A 478 -34.72 -2.01 9.05
N LEU A 479 -33.69 -1.29 9.46
CA LEU A 479 -32.61 -1.88 10.25
C LEU A 479 -33.12 -2.21 11.65
N THR A 480 -32.85 -3.45 12.09
CA THR A 480 -33.03 -3.86 13.49
C THR A 480 -31.93 -3.25 14.36
N VAL A 481 -32.00 -3.40 15.69
CA VAL A 481 -30.90 -3.05 16.61
C VAL A 481 -29.60 -3.71 16.17
N LYS A 482 -29.69 -5.00 15.80
CA LYS A 482 -28.56 -5.78 15.27
C LYS A 482 -27.99 -5.17 13.97
N GLY A 483 -28.84 -4.75 13.05
CA GLY A 483 -28.44 -4.09 11.80
C GLY A 483 -27.80 -2.73 12.05
N LYS A 484 -28.33 -1.93 12.98
CA LYS A 484 -27.78 -0.63 13.37
C LYS A 484 -26.38 -0.74 14.01
N PHE A 485 -26.16 -1.77 14.78
CA PHE A 485 -24.83 -2.06 15.33
C PHE A 485 -23.87 -2.49 14.22
N ALA A 486 -24.24 -3.48 13.40
CA ALA A 486 -23.39 -4.04 12.36
C ALA A 486 -22.90 -2.98 11.34
N LYS A 487 -23.75 -2.02 10.98
CA LYS A 487 -23.37 -0.96 10.01
C LYS A 487 -22.20 -0.09 10.50
N GLN A 488 -21.97 -0.01 11.83
CA GLN A 488 -20.88 0.76 12.43
C GLN A 488 -19.56 -0.01 12.47
N ILE A 489 -19.62 -1.35 12.27
CA ILE A 489 -18.44 -2.20 12.23
C ILE A 489 -17.94 -2.29 10.80
N GLN A 490 -16.83 -1.64 10.51
CA GLN A 490 -16.23 -1.68 9.18
C GLN A 490 -15.28 -2.87 9.05
N GLY A 491 -15.66 -3.83 8.20
CA GLY A 491 -15.03 -5.14 8.09
C GLY A 491 -15.35 -6.06 9.27
N TYR A 492 -15.54 -7.33 9.00
CA TYR A 492 -15.89 -8.35 10.00
C TYR A 492 -17.21 -8.09 10.77
N GLU A 493 -18.09 -7.27 10.19
CA GLU A 493 -19.33 -6.80 10.79
C GLU A 493 -20.24 -7.94 11.23
N LEU A 494 -20.38 -9.01 10.45
CA LEU A 494 -21.23 -10.13 10.81
C LEU A 494 -20.64 -10.95 11.95
N GLN A 495 -19.32 -11.23 11.94
CA GLN A 495 -18.66 -12.01 12.99
C GLN A 495 -18.78 -11.32 14.34
N VAL A 496 -18.43 -10.04 14.42
CA VAL A 496 -18.49 -9.27 15.69
C VAL A 496 -19.92 -9.18 16.19
N THR A 497 -20.86 -8.88 15.29
CA THR A 497 -22.28 -8.74 15.64
C THR A 497 -22.86 -10.07 16.15
N GLU A 498 -22.57 -11.19 15.48
CA GLU A 498 -23.05 -12.50 15.93
C GLU A 498 -22.49 -12.86 17.31
N LEU A 499 -21.20 -12.60 17.59
CA LEU A 499 -20.62 -12.85 18.88
C LEU A 499 -21.24 -11.98 19.98
N LEU A 500 -21.52 -10.71 19.70
CA LEU A 500 -22.19 -9.81 20.64
C LEU A 500 -23.62 -10.26 20.94
N PHE A 501 -24.44 -10.45 19.91
CA PHE A 501 -25.86 -10.78 20.09
C PHE A 501 -26.11 -12.21 20.57
N ARG A 502 -25.11 -13.08 20.52
CA ARG A 502 -25.10 -14.39 21.21
C ARG A 502 -24.61 -14.30 22.66
N GLY A 503 -24.26 -13.10 23.14
CA GLY A 503 -23.77 -12.87 24.50
C GLY A 503 -22.33 -13.37 24.75
N VAL A 504 -21.60 -13.81 23.71
CA VAL A 504 -20.25 -14.36 23.88
C VAL A 504 -19.29 -13.29 24.38
N LEU A 505 -19.28 -12.10 23.73
CA LEU A 505 -18.35 -11.02 24.07
C LEU A 505 -18.49 -10.54 25.51
N ASN A 506 -19.70 -10.54 26.05
CA ASN A 506 -20.00 -10.09 27.43
C ASN A 506 -19.42 -11.01 28.52
N THR A 507 -19.01 -12.22 28.16
CA THR A 507 -18.47 -13.21 29.12
C THR A 507 -16.94 -13.28 29.08
N LEU A 508 -16.29 -12.54 28.20
CA LEU A 508 -14.84 -12.59 27.97
C LEU A 508 -14.09 -11.62 28.88
N SER A 509 -12.94 -12.05 29.39
CA SER A 509 -11.96 -11.13 29.99
C SER A 509 -11.29 -10.23 28.94
N GLU A 510 -10.58 -9.19 29.38
CA GLU A 510 -9.84 -8.30 28.48
C GLU A 510 -8.83 -9.07 27.62
N GLU A 511 -8.10 -10.04 28.19
CA GLU A 511 -7.15 -10.89 27.46
C GLU A 511 -7.86 -11.82 26.46
N GLU A 512 -9.02 -12.36 26.84
CA GLU A 512 -9.84 -13.21 25.97
C GLU A 512 -10.44 -12.38 24.81
N LEU A 513 -10.84 -11.13 25.06
CA LEU A 513 -11.26 -10.18 24.02
C LEU A 513 -10.10 -9.90 23.04
N CYS A 514 -8.88 -9.63 23.53
CA CYS A 514 -7.71 -9.49 22.65
C CYS A 514 -7.54 -10.71 21.74
N MET A 515 -7.64 -11.91 22.29
CA MET A 515 -7.49 -13.16 21.56
C MET A 515 -8.59 -13.36 20.53
N VAL A 516 -9.86 -13.12 20.86
CA VAL A 516 -11.00 -13.28 19.93
C VAL A 516 -10.95 -12.27 18.82
N PHE A 517 -10.70 -10.99 19.12
CA PHE A 517 -10.61 -9.95 18.10
C PHE A 517 -9.41 -10.17 17.16
N HIS A 518 -8.31 -10.69 17.69
CA HIS A 518 -7.20 -11.12 16.86
C HIS A 518 -7.59 -12.31 15.97
N ALA A 519 -8.28 -13.31 16.50
CA ALA A 519 -8.71 -14.48 15.73
C ALA A 519 -9.69 -14.14 14.59
N ILE A 520 -10.46 -13.08 14.73
CA ILE A 520 -11.36 -12.58 13.67
C ILE A 520 -10.54 -12.03 12.48
N VAL A 521 -9.48 -11.29 12.74
CA VAL A 521 -8.70 -10.58 11.70
C VAL A 521 -7.54 -11.41 11.16
N TYR A 522 -7.12 -12.45 11.85
CA TYR A 522 -5.93 -13.22 11.50
C TYR A 522 -6.16 -14.15 10.31
N GLU A 523 -5.19 -14.18 9.41
CA GLU A 523 -5.13 -15.09 8.27
C GLU A 523 -3.93 -16.03 8.41
N ALA A 524 -4.19 -17.29 8.70
CA ALA A 524 -3.14 -18.29 8.95
C ALA A 524 -2.30 -18.56 7.71
N LYS A 525 -0.98 -18.53 7.86
CA LYS A 525 -0.02 -19.01 6.87
C LYS A 525 0.41 -20.44 7.19
N LYS A 526 0.69 -21.23 6.16
CA LYS A 526 1.13 -22.63 6.34
C LYS A 526 2.44 -22.74 7.13
N ALA A 527 3.35 -21.78 6.94
CA ALA A 527 4.68 -21.79 7.57
C ALA A 527 4.68 -21.36 9.03
N ASP A 528 3.63 -20.69 9.54
CA ASP A 528 3.60 -20.24 10.92
C ASP A 528 3.48 -21.44 11.86
N TRP A 529 4.45 -21.61 12.76
CA TRP A 529 4.24 -22.46 13.91
C TRP A 529 3.71 -21.64 15.09
N ALA A 530 3.00 -22.25 16.01
CA ALA A 530 2.54 -21.57 17.21
C ALA A 530 2.33 -22.57 18.35
N ARG A 531 2.60 -22.09 19.57
CA ARG A 531 2.36 -22.85 20.81
C ARG A 531 0.87 -23.08 20.97
N ARG A 532 0.48 -24.32 21.23
CA ARG A 532 -0.92 -24.69 21.42
C ARG A 532 -1.40 -24.31 22.82
N ILE A 533 -2.64 -23.85 22.90
CA ILE A 533 -3.38 -23.71 24.16
C ILE A 533 -4.40 -24.85 24.22
N ASP A 534 -4.45 -25.55 25.36
CA ASP A 534 -5.37 -26.66 25.56
C ASP A 534 -5.94 -26.66 26.99
N HIS A 535 -6.92 -25.79 27.22
CA HIS A 535 -7.72 -25.79 28.45
C HIS A 535 -9.20 -25.59 28.14
N GLY A 536 -10.10 -25.99 29.08
CA GLY A 536 -11.54 -26.06 28.85
C GLY A 536 -12.15 -24.71 28.43
N ARG A 537 -11.73 -23.60 29.06
CA ARG A 537 -12.20 -22.25 28.71
C ARG A 537 -11.84 -21.85 27.27
N PHE A 538 -10.62 -22.13 26.83
CA PHE A 538 -10.20 -21.86 25.45
C PHE A 538 -10.98 -22.67 24.42
N LYS A 539 -11.24 -23.98 24.75
CA LYS A 539 -12.06 -24.82 23.86
C LYS A 539 -13.46 -24.27 23.71
N TRP A 540 -14.04 -23.77 24.78
CA TRP A 540 -15.37 -23.16 24.78
C TRP A 540 -15.39 -21.89 23.91
N ILE A 541 -14.42 -20.98 24.09
CA ILE A 541 -14.30 -19.75 23.29
C ILE A 541 -14.19 -20.10 21.79
N ARG A 542 -13.27 -20.99 21.45
CA ARG A 542 -13.05 -21.43 20.08
C ARG A 542 -14.31 -22.03 19.45
N LYS A 543 -15.03 -22.87 20.21
CA LYS A 543 -16.30 -23.46 19.76
C LYS A 543 -17.36 -22.39 19.52
N SER A 544 -17.55 -21.46 20.46
CA SER A 544 -18.53 -20.38 20.36
C SER A 544 -18.26 -19.49 19.12
N CYS A 545 -17.01 -19.18 18.85
CA CYS A 545 -16.59 -18.43 17.66
C CYS A 545 -16.81 -19.23 16.37
N TRP A 546 -16.51 -20.54 16.41
CA TRP A 546 -16.78 -21.42 15.26
C TRP A 546 -18.27 -21.52 14.96
N ASP A 547 -19.11 -21.74 15.99
CA ASP A 547 -20.58 -21.81 15.86
C ASP A 547 -21.16 -20.53 15.26
N ALA A 548 -20.60 -19.35 15.63
CA ALA A 548 -20.99 -18.06 15.06
C ALA A 548 -20.62 -17.96 13.58
N SER A 549 -19.37 -18.29 13.22
CA SER A 549 -18.90 -18.26 11.82
C SER A 549 -19.68 -19.24 10.94
N ASP A 550 -19.90 -20.47 11.42
CA ASP A 550 -20.61 -21.54 10.70
C ASP A 550 -22.07 -21.13 10.41
N ALA A 551 -22.73 -20.48 11.38
CA ALA A 551 -24.10 -19.99 11.18
C ALA A 551 -24.18 -18.94 10.07
N ILE A 552 -23.21 -18.02 9.98
CA ILE A 552 -23.13 -17.02 8.90
C ILE A 552 -22.92 -17.75 7.56
N GLN A 553 -21.89 -18.62 7.50
CA GLN A 553 -21.49 -19.34 6.28
C GLN A 553 -22.62 -20.22 5.72
N ARG A 554 -23.44 -20.86 6.58
CA ARG A 554 -24.62 -21.64 6.15
C ARG A 554 -25.65 -20.76 5.45
N VAL A 555 -25.93 -19.58 6.01
CA VAL A 555 -26.90 -18.65 5.37
C VAL A 555 -26.34 -18.11 4.07
N GLU A 556 -25.03 -17.75 4.00
CA GLU A 556 -24.38 -17.33 2.76
C GLU A 556 -24.39 -18.42 1.70
N ALA A 557 -24.14 -19.69 2.11
CA ALA A 557 -24.23 -20.85 1.22
C ALA A 557 -25.65 -21.04 0.65
N ALA A 558 -26.67 -20.88 1.48
CA ALA A 558 -28.07 -20.98 1.07
C ALA A 558 -28.48 -19.87 0.08
N GLN A 559 -27.72 -18.80 0.00
CA GLN A 559 -27.91 -17.71 -0.96
C GLN A 559 -26.91 -17.76 -2.14
N ASP A 560 -26.21 -18.87 -2.36
CA ASP A 560 -25.24 -19.06 -3.45
C ASP A 560 -24.12 -17.99 -3.50
N LEU A 561 -23.66 -17.50 -2.34
CA LEU A 561 -22.51 -16.63 -2.27
C LEU A 561 -21.21 -17.45 -2.35
N GLU A 562 -20.34 -17.10 -3.32
CA GLU A 562 -19.03 -17.73 -3.50
C GLU A 562 -18.04 -17.23 -2.44
N ASP A 563 -17.97 -15.90 -2.26
CA ASP A 563 -17.12 -15.26 -1.24
C ASP A 563 -17.88 -15.23 0.08
N ARG A 564 -17.55 -16.17 0.97
CA ARG A 564 -18.16 -16.29 2.29
C ARG A 564 -17.28 -15.69 3.35
N VAL A 565 -17.90 -15.31 4.45
CA VAL A 565 -17.21 -14.86 5.65
C VAL A 565 -16.20 -15.93 6.10
N LYS A 566 -14.96 -15.51 6.38
CA LYS A 566 -13.89 -16.41 6.85
C LYS A 566 -14.16 -16.87 8.27
N SER A 567 -13.78 -18.12 8.57
CA SER A 567 -13.77 -18.62 9.94
C SER A 567 -12.71 -17.91 10.78
N MET A 568 -12.97 -17.76 12.06
CA MET A 568 -12.02 -17.17 13.00
C MET A 568 -10.87 -18.15 13.28
N GLU A 569 -9.62 -17.64 13.25
CA GLU A 569 -8.43 -18.48 13.29
C GLU A 569 -7.60 -18.21 14.56
N PHE A 570 -7.48 -19.23 15.41
CA PHE A 570 -6.88 -19.13 16.76
C PHE A 570 -5.41 -19.58 16.81
N LYS A 571 -4.73 -19.75 15.69
CA LYS A 571 -3.36 -20.27 15.64
C LYS A 571 -2.39 -19.46 16.51
N LEU A 572 -2.52 -18.14 16.54
CA LEU A 572 -1.66 -17.25 17.32
C LEU A 572 -2.19 -16.92 18.74
N ALA A 573 -3.22 -17.61 19.20
CA ALA A 573 -3.85 -17.34 20.50
C ALA A 573 -2.85 -17.28 21.67
N SER A 574 -1.81 -18.14 21.67
CA SER A 574 -0.76 -18.16 22.72
C SER A 574 0.05 -16.86 22.74
N ALA A 575 0.50 -16.39 21.58
CA ALA A 575 1.26 -15.14 21.46
C ALA A 575 0.41 -13.91 21.85
N VAL A 576 -0.84 -13.85 21.40
CA VAL A 576 -1.76 -12.76 21.74
C VAL A 576 -2.04 -12.72 23.24
N THR A 577 -2.26 -13.88 23.86
CA THR A 577 -2.51 -13.96 25.30
C THR A 577 -1.28 -13.55 26.10
N ALA A 578 -0.07 -13.98 25.70
CA ALA A 578 1.17 -13.57 26.33
C ALA A 578 1.37 -12.04 26.23
N TRP A 579 1.17 -11.47 25.04
CA TRP A 579 1.23 -10.03 24.82
C TRP A 579 0.22 -9.27 25.70
N ALA A 580 -1.04 -9.68 25.70
CA ALA A 580 -2.09 -9.05 26.49
C ALA A 580 -1.83 -9.11 28.01
N LYS A 581 -1.09 -10.12 28.48
CA LYS A 581 -0.65 -10.27 29.88
C LYS A 581 0.60 -9.47 30.23
N GLY A 582 1.25 -8.80 29.26
CA GLY A 582 2.38 -7.92 29.52
C GLY A 582 3.75 -8.49 29.17
N SER A 583 3.85 -9.65 28.50
CA SER A 583 5.12 -10.17 27.96
C SER A 583 5.81 -9.15 27.07
N THR A 584 7.13 -9.16 27.02
CA THR A 584 7.90 -8.32 26.11
C THR A 584 7.73 -8.80 24.67
N TRP A 585 8.12 -7.97 23.69
CA TRP A 585 8.06 -8.38 22.29
C TRP A 585 8.95 -9.59 22.00
N ALA A 586 10.15 -9.60 22.57
CA ALA A 586 11.10 -10.72 22.43
C ALA A 586 10.55 -12.05 22.98
N ASP A 587 9.76 -12.02 24.05
CA ASP A 587 9.17 -13.24 24.62
C ASP A 587 8.20 -13.93 23.65
N LEU A 588 7.67 -13.22 22.66
CA LEU A 588 6.70 -13.78 21.70
C LEU A 588 7.32 -14.84 20.79
N GLU A 589 8.63 -14.85 20.60
CA GLU A 589 9.33 -15.91 19.86
C GLU A 589 9.11 -17.30 20.47
N ALA A 590 8.92 -17.39 21.80
CA ALA A 590 8.59 -18.64 22.47
C ALA A 590 7.15 -19.13 22.19
N HIS A 591 6.31 -18.30 21.61
CA HIS A 591 4.90 -18.57 21.37
C HIS A 591 4.55 -18.75 19.88
N THR A 592 5.36 -18.21 18.97
CA THR A 592 5.08 -18.27 17.53
C THR A 592 6.34 -18.04 16.67
N GLY A 593 6.34 -18.59 15.46
CA GLY A 593 7.30 -18.28 14.40
C GLY A 593 6.76 -17.31 13.34
N ALA A 594 5.66 -16.61 13.63
CA ALA A 594 5.17 -15.56 12.75
C ALA A 594 6.14 -14.38 12.73
N SER A 595 6.33 -13.75 11.56
CA SER A 595 7.22 -12.58 11.45
C SER A 595 6.70 -11.37 12.23
N ASP A 596 7.60 -10.55 12.75
CA ASP A 596 7.27 -9.34 13.52
C ASP A 596 6.29 -8.41 12.79
N GLY A 597 6.53 -8.18 11.50
CA GLY A 597 5.65 -7.33 10.70
C GLY A 597 4.23 -7.89 10.56
N ASP A 598 4.07 -9.22 10.50
CA ASP A 598 2.74 -9.85 10.48
C ASP A 598 2.07 -9.74 11.87
N LEU A 599 2.79 -9.99 12.96
CA LEU A 599 2.26 -9.86 14.32
C LEU A 599 1.77 -8.43 14.58
N VAL A 600 2.60 -7.42 14.30
CA VAL A 600 2.21 -6.01 14.46
C VAL A 600 1.00 -5.68 13.59
N ARG A 601 0.97 -6.14 12.34
CA ARG A 601 -0.17 -5.92 11.42
C ARG A 601 -1.47 -6.44 12.01
N PHE A 602 -1.49 -7.69 12.47
CA PHE A 602 -2.71 -8.30 12.99
C PHE A 602 -3.11 -7.75 14.35
N PHE A 603 -2.17 -7.40 15.22
CA PHE A 603 -2.46 -6.70 16.46
C PHE A 603 -3.11 -5.34 16.21
N ARG A 604 -2.62 -4.56 15.24
CA ARG A 604 -3.21 -3.27 14.85
C ARG A 604 -4.60 -3.43 14.22
N LEU A 605 -4.82 -4.45 13.42
CA LEU A 605 -6.16 -4.75 12.89
C LEU A 605 -7.14 -5.15 14.01
N ALA A 606 -6.71 -5.99 14.95
CA ALA A 606 -7.51 -6.36 16.12
C ALA A 606 -7.83 -5.14 16.99
N LEU A 607 -6.83 -4.28 17.23
CA LEU A 607 -7.00 -3.02 17.97
C LEU A 607 -8.01 -2.09 17.27
N GLN A 608 -7.92 -1.94 15.97
CA GLN A 608 -8.88 -1.15 15.19
C GLN A 608 -10.30 -1.71 15.32
N LEU A 609 -10.46 -3.03 15.21
CA LEU A 609 -11.75 -3.69 15.33
C LEU A 609 -12.33 -3.57 16.74
N LEU A 610 -11.50 -3.69 17.80
CA LEU A 610 -11.89 -3.43 19.19
C LEU A 610 -12.43 -2.00 19.37
N ARG A 611 -11.71 -1.01 18.85
CA ARG A 611 -12.12 0.41 18.91
C ARG A 611 -13.43 0.65 18.16
N ASN A 612 -13.57 0.13 16.94
CA ASN A 612 -14.80 0.25 16.17
C ASN A 612 -16.00 -0.36 16.92
N THR A 613 -15.80 -1.54 17.50
CA THR A 613 -16.83 -2.21 18.30
C THR A 613 -17.21 -1.40 19.53
N MET A 614 -16.23 -0.86 20.26
CA MET A 614 -16.45 0.00 21.40
C MET A 614 -17.25 1.27 21.05
N TYR A 615 -16.95 1.90 19.90
CA TYR A 615 -17.68 3.09 19.47
C TYR A 615 -19.10 2.79 18.99
N ALA A 616 -19.35 1.58 18.52
CA ALA A 616 -20.68 1.13 18.06
C ALA A 616 -21.63 0.80 19.24
N LEU A 617 -21.11 0.62 20.45
CA LEU A 617 -21.92 0.37 21.67
C LEU A 617 -22.40 1.68 22.29
N GLU A 618 -23.50 1.61 23.03
CA GLU A 618 -24.01 2.74 23.82
C GLU A 618 -23.01 3.16 24.89
N LYS A 619 -23.02 4.44 25.28
CA LYS A 619 -22.01 5.02 26.19
C LYS A 619 -21.91 4.30 27.55
N HIS A 620 -23.00 3.72 28.00
CA HIS A 620 -23.09 3.07 29.32
C HIS A 620 -23.08 1.54 29.23
N ASP A 621 -22.76 0.96 28.08
CA ASP A 621 -22.65 -0.49 27.94
C ASP A 621 -21.41 -0.99 28.69
N PRO A 622 -21.55 -1.95 29.67
CA PRO A 622 -20.43 -2.46 30.45
C PRO A 622 -19.31 -3.07 29.60
N LEU A 623 -19.64 -3.61 28.42
CA LEU A 623 -18.65 -4.18 27.50
C LEU A 623 -17.68 -3.12 26.96
N ARG A 624 -18.06 -1.82 26.93
CA ARG A 624 -17.14 -0.74 26.51
C ARG A 624 -15.88 -0.68 27.35
N ASP A 625 -16.01 -0.81 28.67
CA ASP A 625 -14.87 -0.75 29.59
C ASP A 625 -13.93 -1.95 29.38
N ALA A 626 -14.49 -3.15 29.19
CA ALA A 626 -13.70 -4.34 28.87
C ALA A 626 -13.00 -4.22 27.51
N LEU A 627 -13.68 -3.69 26.47
CA LEU A 627 -13.07 -3.44 25.16
C LEU A 627 -11.98 -2.35 25.23
N HIS A 628 -12.19 -1.31 26.04
CA HIS A 628 -11.18 -0.29 26.29
C HIS A 628 -9.94 -0.85 26.99
N GLY A 629 -10.15 -1.71 28.02
CA GLY A 629 -9.08 -2.43 28.69
C GLY A 629 -8.30 -3.34 27.73
N ALA A 630 -9.01 -4.13 26.92
CA ALA A 630 -8.41 -4.97 25.88
C ALA A 630 -7.60 -4.15 24.86
N ALA A 631 -8.14 -3.01 24.41
CA ALA A 631 -7.44 -2.14 23.47
C ALA A 631 -6.14 -1.57 24.06
N ARG A 632 -6.14 -1.19 25.35
CA ARG A 632 -4.91 -0.73 26.04
C ARG A 632 -3.86 -1.83 26.16
N ARG A 633 -4.26 -3.09 26.39
CA ARG A 633 -3.36 -4.23 26.48
C ARG A 633 -2.67 -4.52 25.15
N LEU A 634 -3.36 -4.34 24.02
CA LEU A 634 -2.77 -4.50 22.71
C LEU A 634 -1.92 -3.28 22.27
N ASN A 635 -2.38 -2.05 22.55
CA ASN A 635 -1.78 -0.81 22.05
C ASN A 635 -0.61 -0.36 22.92
N ARG A 636 0.48 -1.06 22.87
CA ARG A 636 1.71 -0.70 23.58
C ARG A 636 2.93 -0.99 22.70
N ASP A 637 4.05 -0.36 23.01
CA ASP A 637 5.35 -0.58 22.41
C ASP A 637 5.29 -0.57 20.88
N VAL A 638 5.83 -1.57 20.19
CA VAL A 638 5.89 -1.67 18.71
C VAL A 638 4.50 -1.71 18.02
N VAL A 639 3.44 -1.99 18.76
CA VAL A 639 2.07 -1.99 18.23
C VAL A 639 1.50 -0.56 18.16
N ASP A 640 1.95 0.36 19.01
CA ASP A 640 1.48 1.74 19.05
C ASP A 640 1.93 2.54 17.81
N ALA A 641 1.04 2.61 16.83
CA ALA A 641 1.31 3.31 15.57
C ALA A 641 1.42 4.83 15.72
N GLU A 642 0.67 5.42 16.65
CA GLU A 642 0.69 6.85 16.88
C GLU A 642 2.01 7.29 17.51
N ARG A 643 2.47 6.58 18.54
CA ARG A 643 3.80 6.80 19.14
C ARG A 643 4.89 6.74 18.08
N GLN A 644 4.87 5.73 17.22
CA GLN A 644 5.85 5.57 16.13
C GLN A 644 5.85 6.75 15.17
N LEU A 645 4.67 7.20 14.76
CA LEU A 645 4.55 8.31 13.82
C LEU A 645 5.02 9.63 14.46
N ARG A 646 4.70 9.85 15.75
CA ARG A 646 5.19 11.02 16.51
C ARG A 646 6.71 11.01 16.64
N LEU A 647 7.33 9.89 16.99
CA LEU A 647 8.79 9.72 17.01
C LEU A 647 9.42 9.99 15.64
N GLY A 648 8.76 9.57 14.59
CA GLY A 648 9.18 9.82 13.21
C GLY A 648 9.13 11.29 12.79
N THR A 649 8.27 12.11 13.42
CA THR A 649 8.09 13.54 13.11
C THR A 649 8.77 14.48 14.10
N GLN A 650 9.12 14.04 15.31
CA GLN A 650 9.91 14.82 16.26
C GLN A 650 11.33 15.01 15.72
N ASP A 651 11.86 16.23 15.78
CA ASP A 651 13.22 16.62 15.35
C ASP A 651 13.53 16.42 13.85
N LEU A 652 12.56 16.67 12.99
CA LEU A 652 12.86 16.94 11.59
C LEU A 652 13.56 18.32 11.46
N THR A 653 14.69 18.52 12.18
CA THR A 653 15.65 19.53 11.78
C THR A 653 16.21 19.12 10.43
N ILE A 654 16.07 20.02 9.50
CA ILE A 654 16.47 19.94 8.11
C ILE A 654 17.86 19.34 8.00
N VAL A 655 17.96 18.05 7.67
CA VAL A 655 19.13 17.56 6.98
C VAL A 655 18.94 18.02 5.55
N GLU A 656 19.51 19.18 5.22
CA GLU A 656 19.58 19.65 3.84
C GLU A 656 20.15 18.52 3.01
N GLY A 657 19.29 17.94 2.17
CA GLY A 657 19.74 17.05 1.10
C GLY A 657 20.73 17.83 0.23
N PRO A 658 21.60 17.16 -0.54
CA PRO A 658 22.57 17.85 -1.38
C PRO A 658 21.81 18.82 -2.27
N GLN A 659 22.01 20.11 -2.02
CA GLN A 659 21.53 21.18 -2.90
C GLN A 659 22.09 20.86 -4.28
N ALA A 660 21.24 20.86 -5.29
CA ALA A 660 21.70 20.89 -6.68
C ALA A 660 22.70 22.05 -6.78
N PRO A 661 23.85 21.88 -7.46
CA PRO A 661 24.81 22.95 -7.60
C PRO A 661 24.10 24.16 -8.20
N VAL A 662 24.16 25.27 -7.47
CA VAL A 662 23.69 26.57 -7.95
C VAL A 662 24.51 26.88 -9.21
N SER A 663 23.89 26.81 -10.36
CA SER A 663 24.45 27.32 -11.60
C SER A 663 24.43 28.86 -11.53
N GLY A 664 25.53 29.43 -11.05
CA GLY A 664 25.69 30.86 -10.88
C GLY A 664 27.14 31.22 -10.60
N ALA A 665 28.07 30.71 -11.40
CA ALA A 665 29.36 31.33 -11.56
C ALA A 665 29.40 31.92 -12.98
N GLU A 666 29.27 33.23 -13.07
CA GLU A 666 29.64 33.95 -14.31
C GLU A 666 31.07 33.57 -14.70
N PRO A 667 31.38 33.37 -15.98
CA PRO A 667 32.73 33.10 -16.41
C PRO A 667 33.58 34.37 -16.17
N SER A 668 34.55 34.27 -15.27
CA SER A 668 35.59 35.29 -15.10
C SER A 668 36.31 35.49 -16.43
N ALA A 669 36.42 36.75 -16.85
CA ALA A 669 37.11 37.16 -18.05
C ALA A 669 38.57 36.64 -18.05
N PRO A 670 39.10 36.24 -19.22
CA PRO A 670 40.51 35.78 -19.31
C PRO A 670 41.47 36.91 -19.02
N PRO A 671 42.61 36.64 -18.37
CA PRO A 671 43.63 37.65 -18.11
C PRO A 671 44.25 38.18 -19.43
N ALA A 672 44.43 39.50 -19.52
CA ALA A 672 45.08 40.16 -20.64
C ALA A 672 46.52 39.69 -20.75
N LEU A 673 46.96 39.40 -21.96
CA LEU A 673 48.36 39.13 -22.32
C LEU A 673 49.21 40.37 -22.08
N PRO A 674 50.46 40.27 -21.58
CA PRO A 674 51.39 41.41 -21.46
C PRO A 674 51.87 41.79 -22.88
N GLY A 675 51.80 43.13 -23.14
CA GLY A 675 52.30 43.70 -24.37
C GLY A 675 53.83 43.67 -24.47
N GLU A 676 54.27 43.45 -25.67
CA GLU A 676 55.67 43.63 -26.07
C GLU A 676 56.04 45.09 -26.02
N GLU A 677 57.15 45.39 -25.41
CA GLU A 677 58.26 46.26 -25.86
C GLU A 677 59.55 45.48 -25.83
#